data_ae476531627b0095fe63f1b4b2d8d707
#
_entry.id   ae476531627b0095fe63f1b4b2d8d707
#
_cell.length_a   1.000
_cell.length_b   1.000
_cell.length_c   1.000
_cell.angle_alpha   90.00
_cell.angle_beta   90.00
_cell.angle_gamma   90.00
#
_symmetry.space_group_name_H-M   'P 1'
#
loop_
_entity.id
_entity.type
_entity.pdbx_description
1 polymer ?
#
loop_
_entity_poly.entity_id
_entity_poly.type
_entity_poly.pdbx_seq_one_letter_code
_entity_poly.pdbx_strand_id
1 'polypeptide(L)'
;MSEDSFYKTASVVKLDTLSDVNDIGKPWRYEEDGLTVTRTSPWSPPGCHPVGCGLKLYVNDEGKLVKVEGDENNPVTQGRLCPRCIALKDYIYNPARLLHPMKRDPKDRGNADAWEQITWDEAFDIIKSEYDRITAAYGRESIVVFAGTGREGGTFAPYGTMCFGTPNFCYTQSGYACYTPRLAAIAYIGGTTYPEWDYAGALPKRWDDERYNLTEVLVVWGKAPLESNPDGFFGHAVVDAMRRGTRLIVIDPRVTWLAARADIHLQLRAGTDTALGMAMANIIIAEDLYDHDFVDYWCYGFEQFAERVATMTPEMAADICGVPVEKIYAAARMYANAKPGAIQWGLAADQKTNGMQHGQITVDLMAITGNLDVPGGQILPGTGAGHNEAGFGLEKGVGTDLQKKMVGLDQYPAYCMIILNAHADLMLRAMETGEPYPIKMGFYAGNNLMSCTSMEPKRWHDAIVKSLEFCIGFDTFMNPSIEASCDIFLPLKTVAEREGTVFTHYAPCTVTAGFMHKAIEVGDCLTDYDLCYELGRRLRPELWENEFKFRSAKEFMEALRLGERQNGEYFDEVSKCVVSQIPVDYYKYERGEMRTDGNPGFATPTGRIELWSTAFNQFGEDPLPYYEEPEFGPSDPKLMEEYPFILTTGARSYAFFHSEHRQIAYLRELNPDPITEINPVTAKKLGITDGQWVRLSSPFGECVQKAKVSEIVDEKTIHAQHAWWFPEEDGNEPNLYGNFRSNINNLLPNFKFGKLGFGAPNKCLVCKVEPIAENYDTDMNLVWEKFGKLV
;
A
#
# COMPACT_ATOMS: atom_id res chain seq x y z
N MET A 1 17.42 -2.43 28.13
CA MET A 1 18.18 -2.52 26.87
C MET A 1 19.14 -1.34 26.82
N SER A 2 20.38 -1.52 26.36
CA SER A 2 21.32 -0.41 26.24
C SER A 2 20.82 0.58 25.18
N GLU A 3 21.20 1.86 25.24
CA GLU A 3 20.86 2.87 24.20
C GLU A 3 21.19 2.36 22.78
N ASP A 4 22.26 1.60 22.64
CA ASP A 4 22.65 0.91 21.41
C ASP A 4 21.62 -0.09 20.85
N SER A 5 20.78 -0.70 21.68
CA SER A 5 19.82 -1.70 21.23
C SER A 5 18.52 -1.06 20.70
N PHE A 6 18.21 0.16 21.11
CA PHE A 6 16.99 0.87 20.68
C PHE A 6 17.04 1.26 19.21
N TYR A 7 18.23 1.59 18.69
CA TYR A 7 18.43 2.01 17.31
C TYR A 7 18.84 0.85 16.38
N LYS A 8 19.34 -0.27 16.92
CA LYS A 8 19.78 -1.43 16.14
C LYS A 8 18.65 -2.28 15.55
N THR A 9 17.40 -1.99 15.89
CA THR A 9 16.23 -2.75 15.45
C THR A 9 15.49 -2.12 14.27
N ALA A 10 15.85 -0.93 13.84
CA ALA A 10 15.38 -0.43 12.56
C ALA A 10 16.02 -1.26 11.43
N SER A 11 15.24 -1.61 10.41
CA SER A 11 15.77 -2.27 9.20
C SER A 11 16.64 -1.27 8.44
N VAL A 12 17.84 -1.07 8.94
CA VAL A 12 18.80 -0.14 8.38
C VAL A 12 19.57 -0.85 7.29
N VAL A 13 19.43 -0.36 6.08
CA VAL A 13 20.33 -0.72 4.99
C VAL A 13 21.72 -0.19 5.38
N LYS A 14 22.70 -1.08 5.48
CA LYS A 14 24.09 -0.66 5.70
C LYS A 14 24.58 0.08 4.47
N LEU A 15 24.66 1.41 4.57
CA LEU A 15 25.04 2.29 3.47
C LEU A 15 26.56 2.27 3.15
N ASP A 16 27.38 1.75 4.04
CA ASP A 16 28.83 1.55 3.82
C ASP A 16 29.17 0.66 2.61
N THR A 17 28.21 -0.13 2.13
CA THR A 17 28.36 -0.93 0.91
C THR A 17 27.90 -0.19 -0.36
N LEU A 18 27.46 1.04 -0.24
CA LEU A 18 26.88 1.81 -1.34
C LEU A 18 27.87 2.59 -2.19
N SER A 19 29.12 2.72 -1.75
CA SER A 19 30.13 3.58 -2.36
C SER A 19 30.53 3.21 -3.80
N ASP A 20 30.35 1.96 -4.21
CA ASP A 20 30.89 1.47 -5.48
C ASP A 20 29.94 1.60 -6.68
N VAL A 21 28.71 2.08 -6.47
CA VAL A 21 27.64 2.02 -7.48
C VAL A 21 27.21 3.40 -8.00
N ASN A 22 27.84 4.48 -7.53
CA ASN A 22 27.25 5.81 -7.54
C ASN A 22 27.80 6.82 -8.52
N ASP A 23 28.57 6.41 -9.48
CA ASP A 23 29.02 7.35 -10.52
C ASP A 23 27.87 7.61 -11.51
N ILE A 24 27.05 8.58 -11.19
CA ILE A 24 25.99 9.09 -12.07
C ILE A 24 26.45 10.35 -12.84
N GLY A 25 27.74 10.69 -12.78
CA GLY A 25 28.37 11.69 -13.62
C GLY A 25 28.00 13.16 -13.37
N LYS A 26 27.02 13.46 -12.52
CA LYS A 26 26.62 14.82 -12.11
C LYS A 26 26.30 14.87 -10.61
N PRO A 27 26.61 15.98 -9.91
CA PRO A 27 26.21 16.17 -8.53
C PRO A 27 24.68 16.20 -8.39
N TRP A 28 24.18 16.04 -7.17
CA TRP A 28 22.76 16.13 -6.92
C TRP A 28 22.17 17.53 -7.16
N ARG A 29 23.02 18.58 -7.16
CA ARG A 29 22.63 19.97 -7.46
C ARG A 29 23.67 20.64 -8.33
N TYR A 30 23.24 21.27 -9.40
CA TYR A 30 24.11 21.95 -10.38
C TYR A 30 23.34 23.01 -11.16
N GLU A 31 24.05 23.84 -11.92
CA GLU A 31 23.48 24.86 -12.81
C GLU A 31 23.43 24.35 -14.24
N GLU A 32 22.30 24.58 -14.92
CA GLU A 32 22.10 24.25 -16.34
C GLU A 32 21.16 25.29 -16.98
N ASP A 33 21.58 25.93 -18.05
CA ASP A 33 20.79 26.94 -18.81
C ASP A 33 20.22 28.08 -17.94
N GLY A 34 20.94 28.51 -16.92
CA GLY A 34 20.52 29.56 -16.00
C GLY A 34 19.48 29.12 -14.97
N LEU A 35 19.32 27.83 -14.79
CA LEU A 35 18.42 27.24 -13.80
C LEU A 35 19.22 26.37 -12.83
N THR A 36 18.85 26.42 -11.56
CA THR A 36 19.36 25.46 -10.58
C THR A 36 18.63 24.12 -10.74
N VAL A 37 19.36 23.07 -11.03
CA VAL A 37 18.82 21.70 -11.16
C VAL A 37 19.08 20.93 -9.89
N THR A 38 18.01 20.42 -9.27
CA THR A 38 18.11 19.51 -8.12
C THR A 38 17.67 18.12 -8.55
N ARG A 39 18.54 17.14 -8.41
CA ARG A 39 18.23 15.72 -8.64
C ARG A 39 17.70 15.12 -7.36
N THR A 40 16.60 14.38 -7.46
CA THR A 40 15.90 13.83 -6.30
C THR A 40 15.23 12.51 -6.65
N SER A 41 15.07 11.66 -5.66
CA SER A 41 14.36 10.39 -5.79
C SER A 41 13.19 10.36 -4.80
N PRO A 42 12.03 10.93 -5.17
CA PRO A 42 10.91 11.06 -4.25
C PRO A 42 10.09 9.79 -4.13
N TRP A 43 9.37 9.71 -3.05
CA TRP A 43 8.29 8.75 -2.87
C TRP A 43 6.95 9.42 -3.25
N SER A 44 6.02 9.58 -2.33
CA SER A 44 4.67 10.14 -2.52
C SER A 44 4.55 11.50 -1.81
N PRO A 45 3.70 12.39 -2.25
CA PRO A 45 3.21 12.62 -3.59
C PRO A 45 4.31 13.14 -4.53
N PRO A 46 4.32 12.84 -5.79
CA PRO A 46 3.27 12.54 -6.75
C PRO A 46 2.90 11.05 -6.87
N GLY A 47 3.36 10.27 -6.00
CA GLY A 47 2.98 9.04 -5.51
C GLY A 47 2.75 7.82 -6.35
N CYS A 48 3.64 6.93 -6.14
CA CYS A 48 3.41 5.49 -6.19
C CYS A 48 4.02 4.90 -4.94
N HIS A 49 3.74 3.66 -4.62
CA HIS A 49 4.54 2.88 -3.70
C HIS A 49 6.02 2.90 -4.10
N PRO A 50 6.91 2.56 -3.17
CA PRO A 50 8.32 2.94 -3.20
C PRO A 50 9.00 2.51 -4.50
N VAL A 51 8.93 3.38 -5.50
CA VAL A 51 9.55 3.19 -6.80
C VAL A 51 10.85 3.96 -6.88
N GLY A 52 10.96 5.06 -6.13
CA GLY A 52 12.13 5.91 -6.20
C GLY A 52 12.30 6.53 -7.60
N CYS A 53 11.25 7.19 -8.12
CA CYS A 53 11.33 7.87 -9.42
C CYS A 53 12.46 8.89 -9.43
N GLY A 54 13.33 8.84 -10.45
CA GLY A 54 14.37 9.83 -10.62
C GLY A 54 13.83 11.12 -11.24
N LEU A 55 13.92 12.24 -10.52
CA LEU A 55 13.50 13.55 -11.00
C LEU A 55 14.65 14.53 -11.06
N LYS A 56 14.63 15.39 -12.07
CA LYS A 56 15.37 16.67 -12.15
C LYS A 56 14.39 17.79 -11.98
N LEU A 57 14.57 18.60 -10.94
CA LEU A 57 13.75 19.74 -10.60
C LEU A 57 14.51 21.02 -10.98
N TYR A 58 13.98 21.78 -11.93
CA TYR A 58 14.58 23.01 -12.45
C TYR A 58 13.96 24.23 -11.80
N VAL A 59 14.76 24.98 -11.09
CA VAL A 59 14.36 26.15 -10.29
C VAL A 59 15.00 27.41 -10.85
N ASN A 60 14.21 28.46 -11.04
CA ASN A 60 14.70 29.75 -11.53
C ASN A 60 15.28 30.61 -10.39
N ASP A 61 15.84 31.77 -10.72
CA ASP A 61 16.45 32.73 -9.76
C ASP A 61 15.45 33.24 -8.72
N GLU A 62 14.15 33.20 -9.00
CA GLU A 62 13.08 33.56 -8.05
C GLU A 62 12.74 32.45 -7.06
N GLY A 63 13.42 31.29 -7.15
CA GLY A 63 13.14 30.13 -6.31
C GLY A 63 11.91 29.33 -6.75
N LYS A 64 11.38 29.56 -7.95
CA LYS A 64 10.19 28.88 -8.48
C LYS A 64 10.57 27.67 -9.31
N LEU A 65 9.92 26.52 -9.07
CA LEU A 65 10.03 25.32 -9.91
C LEU A 65 9.37 25.60 -11.26
N VAL A 66 10.16 25.61 -12.34
CA VAL A 66 9.67 25.94 -13.69
C VAL A 66 9.54 24.71 -14.59
N LYS A 67 10.31 23.63 -14.32
CA LYS A 67 10.34 22.44 -15.15
C LYS A 67 10.64 21.20 -14.31
N VAL A 68 10.05 20.07 -14.70
CA VAL A 68 10.34 18.73 -14.14
C VAL A 68 10.70 17.79 -15.29
N GLU A 69 11.79 17.06 -15.15
CA GLU A 69 12.21 16.02 -16.09
C GLU A 69 12.60 14.75 -15.35
N GLY A 70 12.62 13.63 -16.07
CA GLY A 70 13.17 12.39 -15.55
C GLY A 70 14.70 12.44 -15.48
N ASP A 71 15.25 11.87 -14.43
CA ASP A 71 16.69 11.68 -14.32
C ASP A 71 17.10 10.41 -15.07
N GLU A 72 17.78 10.58 -16.20
CA GLU A 72 18.28 9.50 -17.06
C GLU A 72 19.30 8.61 -16.36
N ASN A 73 19.94 9.11 -15.32
CA ASN A 73 20.91 8.36 -14.52
C ASN A 73 20.28 7.55 -13.38
N ASN A 74 18.96 7.74 -13.13
CA ASN A 74 18.27 6.91 -12.14
C ASN A 74 18.20 5.46 -12.66
N PRO A 75 18.74 4.47 -11.92
CA PRO A 75 18.79 3.09 -12.39
C PRO A 75 17.41 2.42 -12.51
N VAL A 76 16.41 2.94 -11.80
CA VAL A 76 15.04 2.40 -11.79
C VAL A 76 14.22 2.93 -12.96
N THR A 77 14.10 4.24 -13.04
CA THR A 77 13.20 4.88 -14.02
C THR A 77 13.89 5.29 -15.31
N GLN A 78 15.22 5.45 -15.31
CA GLN A 78 16.04 5.72 -16.51
C GLN A 78 15.48 6.89 -17.35
N GLY A 79 15.10 7.98 -16.68
CA GLY A 79 14.54 9.17 -17.32
C GLY A 79 13.03 9.09 -17.64
N ARG A 80 12.36 7.99 -17.34
CA ARG A 80 10.92 7.84 -17.59
C ARG A 80 10.11 8.47 -16.47
N LEU A 81 9.00 9.11 -16.85
CA LEU A 81 8.04 9.70 -15.90
C LEU A 81 6.61 9.33 -16.29
N CYS A 82 5.81 8.98 -15.32
CA CYS A 82 4.37 8.89 -15.51
C CYS A 82 3.70 10.28 -15.47
N PRO A 83 2.44 10.42 -15.94
CA PRO A 83 1.74 11.70 -15.91
C PRO A 83 1.72 12.41 -14.57
N ARG A 84 1.69 11.66 -13.47
CA ARG A 84 1.68 12.23 -12.10
C ARG A 84 2.99 12.98 -11.77
N CYS A 85 4.13 12.42 -12.15
CA CYS A 85 5.42 13.10 -11.97
C CYS A 85 5.54 14.33 -12.88
N ILE A 86 5.03 14.26 -14.12
CA ILE A 86 4.99 15.38 -15.04
C ILE A 86 4.12 16.51 -14.48
N ALA A 87 3.00 16.17 -13.84
CA ALA A 87 2.08 17.13 -13.22
C ALA A 87 2.55 17.65 -11.84
N LEU A 88 3.78 17.35 -11.41
CA LEU A 88 4.27 17.75 -10.09
C LEU A 88 4.23 19.27 -9.88
N LYS A 89 4.51 20.06 -10.92
CA LYS A 89 4.41 21.52 -10.87
C LYS A 89 2.97 21.97 -10.61
N ASP A 90 2.00 21.36 -11.29
CA ASP A 90 0.57 21.64 -11.12
C ASP A 90 0.06 21.17 -9.75
N TYR A 91 0.71 20.19 -9.15
CA TYR A 91 0.45 19.75 -7.79
C TYR A 91 0.96 20.75 -6.75
N ILE A 92 2.20 21.22 -6.91
CA ILE A 92 2.88 22.12 -5.96
C ILE A 92 2.23 23.52 -5.93
N TYR A 93 1.94 24.08 -7.11
CA TYR A 93 1.38 25.42 -7.26
C TYR A 93 -0.14 25.40 -7.49
N ASN A 94 -0.82 24.33 -7.11
CA ASN A 94 -2.25 24.23 -7.24
C ASN A 94 -2.96 25.29 -6.40
N PRO A 95 -3.95 26.04 -6.96
CA PRO A 95 -4.67 27.07 -6.19
C PRO A 95 -5.42 26.53 -4.97
N ALA A 96 -5.80 25.26 -4.99
CA ALA A 96 -6.48 24.61 -3.87
C ALA A 96 -5.54 24.04 -2.80
N ARG A 97 -4.21 24.15 -3.00
CA ARG A 97 -3.25 23.70 -2.00
C ARG A 97 -3.32 24.59 -0.75
N LEU A 98 -3.39 23.96 0.41
CA LEU A 98 -3.41 24.66 1.68
C LEU A 98 -1.97 24.85 2.17
N LEU A 99 -1.64 26.12 2.49
CA LEU A 99 -0.26 26.54 2.77
C LEU A 99 -0.04 26.98 4.21
N HIS A 100 -1.11 27.04 5.01
CA HIS A 100 -1.08 27.48 6.40
C HIS A 100 -1.96 26.57 7.25
N PRO A 101 -1.69 26.42 8.55
CA PRO A 101 -2.59 25.77 9.47
C PRO A 101 -3.96 26.45 9.50
N MET A 102 -5.01 25.67 9.70
CA MET A 102 -6.38 26.16 9.77
C MET A 102 -7.12 25.52 10.94
N LYS A 103 -8.10 26.23 11.49
CA LYS A 103 -9.01 25.72 12.54
C LYS A 103 -10.46 25.99 12.20
N ARG A 104 -11.36 25.27 12.85
CA ARG A 104 -12.79 25.57 12.95
C ARG A 104 -13.35 25.03 14.28
N ASP A 105 -14.51 25.51 14.67
CA ASP A 105 -15.24 24.99 15.84
C ASP A 105 -15.77 23.58 15.52
N PRO A 106 -15.68 22.59 16.44
CA PRO A 106 -16.25 21.25 16.23
C PRO A 106 -17.74 21.20 15.82
N LYS A 107 -18.52 22.20 16.19
CA LYS A 107 -19.94 22.31 15.77
C LYS A 107 -20.10 22.64 14.27
N ASP A 108 -19.06 23.15 13.64
CA ASP A 108 -19.03 23.58 12.23
C ASP A 108 -18.40 22.53 11.32
N ARG A 109 -18.15 21.31 11.81
CA ARG A 109 -17.67 20.18 10.99
C ARG A 109 -18.62 19.96 9.80
N GLY A 110 -18.07 19.67 8.63
CA GLY A 110 -18.84 19.55 7.39
C GLY A 110 -19.27 20.88 6.78
N ASN A 111 -18.82 22.02 7.32
CA ASN A 111 -19.00 23.36 6.74
C ASN A 111 -17.65 23.85 6.19
N ALA A 112 -17.51 23.80 4.87
CA ALA A 112 -16.28 24.18 4.18
C ALA A 112 -15.92 25.67 4.32
N ASP A 113 -16.92 26.52 4.60
CA ASP A 113 -16.77 27.97 4.75
C ASP A 113 -16.33 28.39 6.17
N ALA A 114 -16.28 27.44 7.11
CA ALA A 114 -15.99 27.72 8.52
C ALA A 114 -14.48 27.73 8.87
N TRP A 115 -13.61 27.36 7.93
CA TRP A 115 -12.19 27.30 8.19
C TRP A 115 -11.53 28.67 8.31
N GLU A 116 -10.76 28.87 9.40
CA GLU A 116 -10.00 30.07 9.70
C GLU A 116 -8.49 29.74 9.69
N GLN A 117 -7.69 30.57 9.03
CA GLN A 117 -6.24 30.45 9.06
C GLN A 117 -5.70 30.83 10.43
N ILE A 118 -4.73 30.05 10.95
CA ILE A 118 -4.04 30.28 12.21
C ILE A 118 -2.53 30.13 12.03
N THR A 119 -1.77 30.44 13.08
CA THR A 119 -0.33 30.16 13.13
C THR A 119 -0.04 28.73 13.59
N TRP A 120 1.17 28.24 13.34
CA TRP A 120 1.62 26.93 13.87
C TRP A 120 1.61 26.89 15.40
N ASP A 121 2.07 27.97 16.07
CA ASP A 121 2.05 28.02 17.54
C ASP A 121 0.62 27.93 18.08
N GLU A 122 -0.33 28.66 17.48
CA GLU A 122 -1.74 28.55 17.85
C GLU A 122 -2.29 27.14 17.62
N ALA A 123 -1.94 26.50 16.47
CA ALA A 123 -2.35 25.14 16.20
C ALA A 123 -1.80 24.16 17.24
N PHE A 124 -0.51 24.25 17.57
CA PHE A 124 0.10 23.39 18.57
C PHE A 124 -0.45 23.63 19.98
N ASP A 125 -0.76 24.88 20.37
CA ASP A 125 -1.36 25.20 21.66
C ASP A 125 -2.76 24.60 21.79
N ILE A 126 -3.59 24.69 20.74
CA ILE A 126 -4.91 24.04 20.70
C ILE A 126 -4.76 22.52 20.81
N ILE A 127 -3.90 21.92 20.00
CA ILE A 127 -3.67 20.45 20.01
C ILE A 127 -3.20 19.98 21.39
N LYS A 128 -2.27 20.72 22.02
CA LYS A 128 -1.77 20.38 23.36
C LYS A 128 -2.87 20.47 24.40
N SER A 129 -3.66 21.55 24.38
CA SER A 129 -4.78 21.75 25.31
C SER A 129 -5.81 20.62 25.21
N GLU A 130 -6.21 20.25 23.99
CA GLU A 130 -7.18 19.19 23.73
C GLU A 130 -6.60 17.80 24.07
N TYR A 131 -5.32 17.57 23.77
CA TYR A 131 -4.63 16.34 24.17
C TYR A 131 -4.63 16.17 25.69
N ASP A 132 -4.25 17.22 26.43
CA ASP A 132 -4.23 17.18 27.90
C ASP A 132 -5.63 16.95 28.47
N ARG A 133 -6.64 17.66 27.94
CA ARG A 133 -8.04 17.51 28.36
C ARG A 133 -8.55 16.09 28.15
N ILE A 134 -8.36 15.54 26.94
CA ILE A 134 -8.88 14.23 26.56
C ILE A 134 -8.13 13.12 27.29
N THR A 135 -6.80 13.20 27.38
CA THR A 135 -6.03 12.17 28.09
C THR A 135 -6.26 12.17 29.58
N ALA A 136 -6.50 13.33 30.20
CA ALA A 136 -6.90 13.40 31.61
C ALA A 136 -8.28 12.81 31.87
N ALA A 137 -9.22 12.96 30.95
CA ALA A 137 -10.59 12.47 31.10
C ALA A 137 -10.76 10.98 30.73
N TYR A 138 -10.07 10.51 29.71
CA TYR A 138 -10.35 9.20 29.07
C TYR A 138 -9.12 8.30 28.93
N GLY A 139 -7.90 8.81 29.23
CA GLY A 139 -6.66 8.09 28.97
C GLY A 139 -6.17 8.19 27.52
N ARG A 140 -4.89 7.79 27.29
CA ARG A 140 -4.27 7.84 25.95
C ARG A 140 -4.84 6.76 25.01
N GLU A 141 -5.44 5.72 25.53
CA GLU A 141 -6.16 4.72 24.75
C GLU A 141 -7.38 5.29 23.98
N SER A 142 -7.93 6.43 24.42
CA SER A 142 -9.02 7.10 23.74
C SER A 142 -8.61 7.84 22.46
N ILE A 143 -7.34 7.81 22.10
CA ILE A 143 -6.80 8.46 20.90
C ILE A 143 -6.58 7.42 19.80
N VAL A 144 -6.93 7.74 18.55
CA VAL A 144 -6.64 6.93 17.37
C VAL A 144 -5.82 7.72 16.35
N VAL A 145 -4.81 7.08 15.78
CA VAL A 145 -4.05 7.59 14.63
C VAL A 145 -4.43 6.79 13.41
N PHE A 146 -5.11 7.44 12.47
CA PHE A 146 -5.42 6.86 11.17
C PHE A 146 -4.29 7.13 10.19
N ALA A 147 -3.81 6.09 9.53
CA ALA A 147 -2.80 6.21 8.50
C ALA A 147 -3.20 5.44 7.24
N GLY A 148 -2.64 5.86 6.12
CA GLY A 148 -2.68 5.18 4.84
C GLY A 148 -1.27 4.90 4.35
N THR A 149 -1.12 4.06 3.35
CA THR A 149 0.15 3.91 2.62
C THR A 149 0.28 5.03 1.60
N GLY A 150 1.33 5.76 1.68
CA GLY A 150 1.62 6.85 0.77
C GLY A 150 2.52 7.82 1.44
N ARG A 151 3.45 8.49 1.10
CA ARG A 151 4.43 9.31 1.78
C ARG A 151 5.48 8.48 2.50
N GLU A 152 6.18 9.11 3.40
CA GLU A 152 7.27 8.49 4.12
C GLU A 152 6.75 7.61 5.26
N GLY A 153 6.53 6.32 4.97
CA GLY A 153 5.93 5.36 5.88
C GLY A 153 6.55 5.24 7.27
N GLY A 154 7.76 5.75 7.45
CA GLY A 154 8.48 5.66 8.72
C GLY A 154 7.90 6.48 9.88
N THR A 155 7.02 7.46 9.62
CA THR A 155 6.47 8.33 10.67
C THR A 155 5.11 7.91 11.19
N PHE A 156 4.39 7.00 10.53
CA PHE A 156 3.02 6.67 10.91
C PHE A 156 2.91 6.06 12.30
N ALA A 157 3.73 5.05 12.59
CA ALA A 157 3.77 4.45 13.91
C ALA A 157 4.31 5.42 14.98
N PRO A 158 5.39 6.19 14.75
CA PRO A 158 5.85 7.22 15.66
C PRO A 158 4.80 8.26 16.05
N TYR A 159 3.90 8.69 15.17
CA TYR A 159 2.78 9.53 15.58
C TYR A 159 1.97 8.89 16.70
N GLY A 160 1.59 7.62 16.53
CA GLY A 160 0.86 6.89 17.57
C GLY A 160 1.69 6.65 18.82
N THR A 161 2.87 6.07 18.67
CA THR A 161 3.68 5.60 19.81
C THR A 161 4.44 6.70 20.51
N MET A 162 5.13 7.58 19.76
CA MET A 162 6.05 8.57 20.33
C MET A 162 5.37 9.90 20.63
N CYS A 163 4.45 10.36 19.75
CA CYS A 163 3.77 11.65 19.95
C CYS A 163 2.54 11.52 20.84
N PHE A 164 1.52 10.77 20.44
CA PHE A 164 0.28 10.62 21.21
C PHE A 164 0.38 9.59 22.33
N GLY A 165 1.27 8.62 22.22
CA GLY A 165 1.46 7.54 23.19
C GLY A 165 0.25 6.61 23.29
N THR A 166 -0.49 6.43 22.19
CA THR A 166 -1.65 5.56 22.10
C THR A 166 -1.29 4.17 21.57
N PRO A 167 -1.96 3.10 22.03
CA PRO A 167 -1.84 1.78 21.40
C PRO A 167 -2.62 1.67 20.09
N ASN A 168 -3.46 2.66 19.76
CA ASN A 168 -4.41 2.62 18.67
C ASN A 168 -3.91 3.33 17.41
N PHE A 169 -2.84 2.80 16.84
CA PHE A 169 -2.52 3.05 15.45
C PHE A 169 -3.46 2.20 14.59
N CYS A 170 -4.20 2.82 13.67
CA CYS A 170 -5.20 2.14 12.84
C CYS A 170 -4.90 2.37 11.35
N TYR A 171 -4.39 1.35 10.70
CA TYR A 171 -4.02 1.39 9.28
C TYR A 171 -5.23 1.19 8.36
N THR A 172 -6.43 1.12 8.91
CA THR A 172 -7.71 0.96 8.22
C THR A 172 -7.69 -0.19 7.20
N GLN A 173 -8.29 -0.05 6.03
CA GLN A 173 -8.28 -1.07 4.99
C GLN A 173 -6.85 -1.46 4.55
N SER A 174 -5.89 -0.54 4.62
CA SER A 174 -4.49 -0.84 4.32
C SER A 174 -3.91 -1.92 5.25
N GLY A 175 -4.40 -2.03 6.49
CA GLY A 175 -3.97 -3.03 7.46
C GLY A 175 -4.47 -4.43 7.16
N TYR A 176 -5.75 -4.61 6.85
CA TYR A 176 -6.33 -5.96 6.72
C TYR A 176 -6.54 -6.42 5.27
N ALA A 177 -6.54 -5.52 4.29
CA ALA A 177 -6.83 -5.82 2.89
C ALA A 177 -5.85 -5.21 1.87
N CYS A 178 -4.65 -4.78 2.35
CA CYS A 178 -3.55 -4.35 1.49
C CYS A 178 -2.30 -5.09 1.97
N TYR A 179 -1.48 -5.64 1.20
CA TYR A 179 -0.31 -6.49 1.44
C TYR A 179 -0.15 -7.20 2.82
N THR A 180 -0.85 -6.82 3.86
CA THR A 180 -0.70 -7.43 5.20
C THR A 180 -1.14 -8.90 5.25
N PRO A 181 -2.20 -9.37 4.59
CA PRO A 181 -2.48 -10.81 4.48
C PRO A 181 -1.32 -11.61 3.90
N ARG A 182 -0.71 -11.14 2.81
CA ARG A 182 0.47 -11.77 2.20
C ARG A 182 1.70 -11.69 3.11
N LEU A 183 1.92 -10.55 3.76
CA LEU A 183 2.97 -10.37 4.75
C LEU A 183 2.81 -11.33 5.91
N ALA A 184 1.60 -11.45 6.44
CA ALA A 184 1.32 -12.34 7.56
C ALA A 184 1.49 -13.82 7.15
N ALA A 185 1.08 -14.20 5.94
CA ALA A 185 1.29 -15.55 5.44
C ALA A 185 2.77 -15.93 5.52
N ILE A 186 3.67 -15.18 4.88
CA ILE A 186 5.11 -15.50 4.93
C ILE A 186 5.71 -15.33 6.32
N ALA A 187 5.25 -14.37 7.12
CA ALA A 187 5.76 -14.19 8.48
C ALA A 187 5.45 -15.40 9.36
N TYR A 188 4.26 -16.00 9.21
CA TYR A 188 3.84 -17.15 10.00
C TYR A 188 4.29 -18.51 9.46
N ILE A 189 4.68 -18.61 8.19
CA ILE A 189 5.19 -19.88 7.62
C ILE A 189 6.69 -19.85 7.32
N GLY A 190 7.28 -18.68 7.16
CA GLY A 190 8.69 -18.52 6.82
C GLY A 190 9.50 -17.70 7.82
N GLY A 191 8.87 -17.10 8.85
CA GLY A 191 9.55 -16.32 9.87
C GLY A 191 10.25 -15.06 9.32
N THR A 192 9.82 -14.56 8.17
CA THR A 192 10.41 -13.42 7.49
C THR A 192 9.34 -12.46 7.01
N THR A 193 9.74 -11.39 6.34
CA THR A 193 8.79 -10.47 5.73
C THR A 193 8.62 -10.75 4.23
N TYR A 194 7.87 -9.93 3.57
CA TYR A 194 7.37 -10.02 2.21
C TYR A 194 8.45 -10.43 1.18
N PRO A 195 8.30 -11.58 0.49
CA PRO A 195 9.20 -11.97 -0.58
C PRO A 195 8.89 -11.19 -1.85
N GLU A 196 9.91 -10.66 -2.48
CA GLU A 196 9.75 -9.91 -3.74
C GLU A 196 10.48 -10.60 -4.88
N TRP A 197 9.99 -10.44 -6.10
CA TRP A 197 10.73 -10.80 -7.29
C TRP A 197 12.11 -10.14 -7.29
N ASP A 198 13.14 -10.86 -7.66
CA ASP A 198 14.49 -10.32 -7.77
C ASP A 198 14.63 -9.33 -8.91
N TYR A 199 14.49 -8.05 -8.57
CA TYR A 199 14.69 -6.95 -9.50
C TYR A 199 16.17 -6.63 -9.77
N ALA A 200 17.09 -7.23 -9.05
CA ALA A 200 18.52 -6.93 -9.20
C ALA A 200 18.98 -7.16 -10.64
N GLY A 201 18.58 -8.28 -11.23
CA GLY A 201 18.83 -8.58 -12.63
C GLY A 201 18.09 -7.69 -13.64
N ALA A 202 17.13 -6.89 -13.22
CA ALA A 202 16.43 -5.93 -14.07
C ALA A 202 17.12 -4.55 -14.16
N LEU A 203 18.13 -4.29 -13.34
CA LEU A 203 18.89 -3.04 -13.37
C LEU A 203 19.91 -3.06 -14.52
N PRO A 204 19.98 -2.04 -15.39
CA PRO A 204 20.78 -2.05 -16.60
C PRO A 204 22.29 -2.35 -16.37
N LYS A 205 22.85 -1.81 -15.29
CA LYS A 205 24.28 -2.05 -14.94
C LYS A 205 24.57 -3.47 -14.45
N ARG A 206 23.56 -4.32 -14.28
CA ARG A 206 23.68 -5.68 -13.75
C ARG A 206 23.27 -6.76 -14.75
N TRP A 207 22.91 -6.38 -15.97
CA TRP A 207 22.44 -7.33 -16.99
C TRP A 207 23.46 -8.40 -17.36
N ASP A 208 24.74 -8.05 -17.33
CA ASP A 208 25.85 -8.95 -17.67
C ASP A 208 26.64 -9.42 -16.43
N ASP A 209 26.09 -9.19 -15.23
CA ASP A 209 26.72 -9.59 -13.98
C ASP A 209 26.27 -11.01 -13.61
N GLU A 210 27.21 -11.95 -13.58
CA GLU A 210 26.95 -13.38 -13.30
C GLU A 210 26.30 -13.65 -11.94
N ARG A 211 26.35 -12.68 -11.02
CA ARG A 211 25.68 -12.78 -9.72
C ARG A 211 24.16 -12.65 -9.82
N TYR A 212 23.64 -12.05 -10.89
CA TYR A 212 22.22 -11.73 -11.04
C TYR A 212 21.63 -12.42 -12.26
N ASN A 213 20.78 -13.39 -12.03
CA ASN A 213 20.11 -14.12 -13.10
C ASN A 213 18.87 -13.37 -13.59
N LEU A 214 18.58 -13.51 -14.87
CA LEU A 214 17.28 -13.15 -15.40
C LEU A 214 16.26 -14.24 -15.03
N THR A 215 15.10 -13.85 -14.55
CA THR A 215 13.96 -14.75 -14.32
C THR A 215 13.53 -15.41 -15.63
N GLU A 216 13.46 -16.74 -15.68
CA GLU A 216 12.99 -17.47 -16.87
C GLU A 216 11.48 -17.36 -17.04
N VAL A 217 10.72 -17.53 -15.94
CA VAL A 217 9.27 -17.43 -15.92
C VAL A 217 8.84 -16.51 -14.77
N LEU A 218 8.12 -15.46 -15.12
CA LEU A 218 7.48 -14.56 -14.16
C LEU A 218 5.96 -14.78 -14.16
N VAL A 219 5.42 -15.17 -13.01
CA VAL A 219 3.98 -15.21 -12.78
C VAL A 219 3.53 -13.85 -12.26
N VAL A 220 2.71 -13.12 -13.01
CA VAL A 220 2.07 -11.87 -12.57
C VAL A 220 0.66 -12.21 -12.09
N TRP A 221 0.46 -12.19 -10.78
CA TRP A 221 -0.77 -12.69 -10.15
C TRP A 221 -1.57 -11.57 -9.50
N GLY A 222 -2.76 -11.30 -10.04
CA GLY A 222 -3.67 -10.29 -9.50
C GLY A 222 -3.05 -8.89 -9.40
N LYS A 223 -2.26 -8.50 -10.39
CA LYS A 223 -1.52 -7.24 -10.43
C LYS A 223 -1.50 -6.67 -11.84
N ALA A 224 -1.82 -5.37 -11.96
CA ALA A 224 -1.69 -4.62 -13.21
C ALA A 224 -0.60 -3.54 -13.05
N PRO A 225 0.69 -3.92 -13.05
CA PRO A 225 1.77 -3.01 -12.67
C PRO A 225 1.97 -1.86 -13.66
N LEU A 226 1.65 -2.05 -14.94
CA LEU A 226 1.73 -0.98 -15.95
C LEU A 226 0.67 0.12 -15.75
N GLU A 227 -0.43 -0.18 -15.06
CA GLU A 227 -1.44 0.82 -14.70
C GLU A 227 -1.11 1.48 -13.35
N SER A 228 -0.63 0.71 -12.38
CA SER A 228 -0.40 1.17 -11.00
C SER A 228 0.99 1.75 -10.75
N ASN A 229 2.02 1.22 -11.39
CA ASN A 229 3.44 1.55 -11.21
C ASN A 229 4.21 1.46 -12.55
N PRO A 230 3.85 2.24 -13.57
CA PRO A 230 4.32 2.01 -14.94
C PRO A 230 5.84 2.16 -15.11
N ASP A 231 6.47 3.11 -14.43
CA ASP A 231 7.85 3.52 -14.71
C ASP A 231 8.89 2.88 -13.80
N GLY A 232 8.47 2.12 -12.81
CA GLY A 232 9.37 1.50 -11.83
C GLY A 232 9.52 -0.01 -12.00
N PHE A 233 10.06 -0.63 -10.98
CA PHE A 233 10.28 -2.07 -10.95
C PHE A 233 9.01 -2.90 -11.14
N PHE A 234 7.88 -2.41 -10.69
CA PHE A 234 6.65 -3.18 -10.84
C PHE A 234 6.16 -3.28 -12.28
N GLY A 235 6.29 -2.21 -13.07
CA GLY A 235 5.79 -2.18 -14.44
C GLY A 235 6.90 -2.29 -15.47
N HIS A 236 7.75 -1.29 -15.51
CA HIS A 236 8.79 -1.17 -16.53
C HIS A 236 9.79 -2.33 -16.52
N ALA A 237 10.21 -2.78 -15.34
CA ALA A 237 11.13 -3.92 -15.23
C ALA A 237 10.54 -5.22 -15.79
N VAL A 238 9.20 -5.42 -15.67
CA VAL A 238 8.54 -6.58 -16.31
C VAL A 238 8.68 -6.51 -17.83
N VAL A 239 8.48 -5.33 -18.43
CA VAL A 239 8.64 -5.14 -19.89
C VAL A 239 10.09 -5.37 -20.33
N ASP A 240 11.06 -4.89 -19.55
CA ASP A 240 12.49 -5.11 -19.85
C ASP A 240 12.86 -6.58 -19.70
N ALA A 241 12.36 -7.28 -18.68
CA ALA A 241 12.56 -8.71 -18.52
C ALA A 241 11.98 -9.50 -19.72
N MET A 242 10.77 -9.16 -20.16
CA MET A 242 10.14 -9.76 -21.35
C MET A 242 11.00 -9.57 -22.60
N ARG A 243 11.56 -8.36 -22.82
CA ARG A 243 12.46 -8.08 -23.94
C ARG A 243 13.72 -8.90 -23.91
N ARG A 244 14.15 -9.32 -22.75
CA ARG A 244 15.34 -10.14 -22.52
C ARG A 244 15.04 -11.64 -22.51
N GLY A 245 13.76 -12.05 -22.69
CA GLY A 245 13.37 -13.45 -22.86
C GLY A 245 12.59 -14.06 -21.70
N THR A 246 12.30 -13.32 -20.63
CA THR A 246 11.41 -13.79 -19.56
C THR A 246 10.03 -14.10 -20.12
N ARG A 247 9.54 -15.31 -19.90
CA ARG A 247 8.21 -15.76 -20.26
C ARG A 247 7.22 -15.39 -19.19
N LEU A 248 5.97 -15.09 -19.56
CA LEU A 248 4.93 -14.65 -18.64
C LEU A 248 3.79 -15.64 -18.49
N ILE A 249 3.41 -15.88 -17.24
CA ILE A 249 2.09 -16.38 -16.86
C ILE A 249 1.36 -15.21 -16.19
N VAL A 250 0.16 -14.86 -16.68
CA VAL A 250 -0.65 -13.81 -16.05
C VAL A 250 -1.93 -14.44 -15.51
N ILE A 251 -2.20 -14.19 -14.23
CA ILE A 251 -3.40 -14.66 -13.51
C ILE A 251 -4.18 -13.41 -13.11
N ASP A 252 -5.22 -13.07 -13.87
CA ASP A 252 -6.01 -11.86 -13.68
C ASP A 252 -7.40 -12.03 -14.35
N PRO A 253 -8.51 -11.63 -13.72
CA PRO A 253 -9.83 -11.65 -14.36
C PRO A 253 -9.96 -10.67 -15.54
N ARG A 254 -9.08 -9.67 -15.62
CA ARG A 254 -9.03 -8.69 -16.70
C ARG A 254 -7.96 -9.05 -17.74
N VAL A 255 -8.27 -8.82 -19.00
CA VAL A 255 -7.28 -8.92 -20.08
C VAL A 255 -6.41 -7.65 -20.10
N THR A 256 -5.50 -7.57 -19.14
CA THR A 256 -4.56 -6.46 -19.03
C THR A 256 -3.57 -6.44 -20.21
N TRP A 257 -2.78 -5.36 -20.33
CA TRP A 257 -1.73 -5.30 -21.36
C TRP A 257 -0.73 -6.46 -21.26
N LEU A 258 -0.38 -6.87 -20.03
CA LEU A 258 0.48 -8.03 -19.79
C LEU A 258 -0.24 -9.34 -20.10
N ALA A 259 -1.51 -9.48 -19.72
CA ALA A 259 -2.32 -10.66 -20.01
C ALA A 259 -2.46 -10.92 -21.50
N ALA A 260 -2.67 -9.86 -22.29
CA ALA A 260 -2.76 -9.95 -23.75
C ALA A 260 -1.44 -10.36 -24.45
N ARG A 261 -0.32 -10.37 -23.73
CA ARG A 261 1.04 -10.71 -24.22
C ARG A 261 1.68 -11.87 -23.47
N ALA A 262 0.98 -12.43 -22.51
CA ALA A 262 1.47 -13.56 -21.75
C ALA A 262 1.55 -14.83 -22.59
N ASP A 263 2.51 -15.70 -22.30
CA ASP A 263 2.55 -17.07 -22.83
C ASP A 263 1.30 -17.84 -22.38
N ILE A 264 0.87 -17.60 -21.13
CA ILE A 264 -0.36 -18.21 -20.58
C ILE A 264 -1.13 -17.13 -19.80
N HIS A 265 -2.39 -16.92 -20.17
CA HIS A 265 -3.32 -16.11 -19.38
C HIS A 265 -4.38 -17.02 -18.75
N LEU A 266 -4.44 -17.00 -17.42
CA LEU A 266 -5.46 -17.66 -16.62
C LEU A 266 -6.48 -16.59 -16.18
N GLN A 267 -7.56 -16.43 -16.97
CA GLN A 267 -8.64 -15.49 -16.71
C GLN A 267 -9.63 -16.10 -15.73
N LEU A 268 -9.24 -16.10 -14.45
CA LEU A 268 -9.99 -16.76 -13.40
C LEU A 268 -11.21 -15.93 -12.94
N ARG A 269 -12.21 -16.61 -12.41
CA ARG A 269 -13.26 -15.99 -11.61
C ARG A 269 -12.65 -15.36 -10.34
N ALA A 270 -12.93 -14.09 -10.10
CA ALA A 270 -12.37 -13.39 -8.93
C ALA A 270 -12.75 -14.09 -7.61
N GLY A 271 -11.79 -14.21 -6.71
CA GLY A 271 -11.94 -14.87 -5.41
C GLY A 271 -11.56 -16.37 -5.39
N THR A 272 -11.19 -16.97 -6.53
CA THR A 272 -10.89 -18.41 -6.62
C THR A 272 -9.39 -18.73 -6.68
N ASP A 273 -8.56 -17.77 -6.45
CA ASP A 273 -7.10 -17.86 -6.57
C ASP A 273 -6.48 -18.97 -5.72
N THR A 274 -7.02 -19.21 -4.52
CA THR A 274 -6.51 -20.28 -3.63
C THR A 274 -6.77 -21.66 -4.23
N ALA A 275 -7.94 -21.89 -4.83
CA ALA A 275 -8.24 -23.14 -5.52
C ALA A 275 -7.28 -23.37 -6.70
N LEU A 276 -7.01 -22.33 -7.48
CA LEU A 276 -6.04 -22.38 -8.57
C LEU A 276 -4.64 -22.72 -8.07
N GLY A 277 -4.17 -22.03 -7.01
CA GLY A 277 -2.86 -22.29 -6.41
C GLY A 277 -2.71 -23.70 -5.88
N MET A 278 -3.72 -24.21 -5.18
CA MET A 278 -3.75 -25.61 -4.69
C MET A 278 -3.70 -26.63 -5.85
N ALA A 279 -4.43 -26.39 -6.93
CA ALA A 279 -4.39 -27.26 -8.11
C ALA A 279 -3.02 -27.21 -8.81
N MET A 280 -2.39 -26.03 -8.89
CA MET A 280 -1.02 -25.93 -9.43
C MET A 280 -0.03 -26.71 -8.56
N ALA A 281 -0.11 -26.59 -7.23
CA ALA A 281 0.72 -27.36 -6.31
C ALA A 281 0.46 -28.88 -6.43
N ASN A 282 -0.80 -29.29 -6.56
CA ASN A 282 -1.16 -30.69 -6.80
C ASN A 282 -0.48 -31.25 -8.07
N ILE A 283 -0.55 -30.53 -9.19
CA ILE A 283 0.12 -30.93 -10.44
C ILE A 283 1.63 -31.06 -10.24
N ILE A 284 2.24 -30.07 -9.61
CA ILE A 284 3.69 -30.02 -9.37
C ILE A 284 4.15 -31.24 -8.56
N ILE A 285 3.41 -31.60 -7.52
CA ILE A 285 3.73 -32.74 -6.66
C ILE A 285 3.41 -34.07 -7.38
N ALA A 286 2.24 -34.19 -7.99
CA ALA A 286 1.81 -35.43 -8.65
C ALA A 286 2.69 -35.80 -9.86
N GLU A 287 3.28 -34.84 -10.53
CA GLU A 287 4.17 -35.03 -11.67
C GLU A 287 5.66 -35.00 -11.29
N ASP A 288 5.96 -34.98 -9.99
CA ASP A 288 7.35 -34.99 -9.46
C ASP A 288 8.20 -33.82 -9.97
N LEU A 289 7.61 -32.63 -10.06
CA LEU A 289 8.24 -31.40 -10.57
C LEU A 289 8.75 -30.47 -9.47
N TYR A 290 8.58 -30.81 -8.20
CA TYR A 290 9.04 -30.02 -7.07
C TYR A 290 10.55 -30.15 -6.85
N ASP A 291 11.15 -29.21 -6.12
CA ASP A 291 12.55 -29.22 -5.76
C ASP A 291 12.79 -30.12 -4.54
N HIS A 292 13.24 -31.36 -4.78
CA HIS A 292 13.44 -32.37 -3.74
C HIS A 292 14.43 -31.89 -2.67
N ASP A 293 15.55 -31.28 -3.07
CA ASP A 293 16.58 -30.82 -2.12
C ASP A 293 16.02 -29.70 -1.22
N PHE A 294 15.32 -28.73 -1.78
CA PHE A 294 14.72 -27.67 -0.99
C PHE A 294 13.63 -28.20 -0.06
N VAL A 295 12.78 -29.08 -0.55
CA VAL A 295 11.69 -29.67 0.24
C VAL A 295 12.23 -30.52 1.38
N ASP A 296 13.17 -31.40 1.12
CA ASP A 296 13.72 -32.34 2.12
C ASP A 296 14.49 -31.63 3.23
N TYR A 297 15.28 -30.61 2.87
CA TYR A 297 16.13 -29.91 3.84
C TYR A 297 15.45 -28.70 4.49
N TRP A 298 14.60 -27.97 3.75
CA TRP A 298 14.14 -26.64 4.19
C TRP A 298 12.63 -26.52 4.37
N CYS A 299 11.81 -27.53 4.05
CA CYS A 299 10.38 -27.53 4.30
C CYS A 299 9.99 -28.43 5.47
N TYR A 300 8.92 -28.06 6.16
CA TYR A 300 8.28 -28.83 7.23
C TYR A 300 6.83 -29.11 6.86
N GLY A 301 6.36 -30.34 7.07
CA GLY A 301 4.97 -30.73 6.85
C GLY A 301 4.61 -31.00 5.39
N PHE A 302 5.56 -31.44 4.57
CA PHE A 302 5.34 -31.67 3.13
C PHE A 302 4.31 -32.76 2.87
N GLU A 303 4.33 -33.87 3.59
CA GLU A 303 3.37 -34.96 3.40
C GLU A 303 1.94 -34.48 3.66
N GLN A 304 1.71 -33.75 4.74
CA GLN A 304 0.39 -33.21 5.08
C GLN A 304 -0.05 -32.17 4.03
N PHE A 305 0.88 -31.36 3.53
CA PHE A 305 0.60 -30.42 2.45
C PHE A 305 0.23 -31.14 1.15
N ALA A 306 0.99 -32.16 0.77
CA ALA A 306 0.72 -32.96 -0.42
C ALA A 306 -0.67 -33.64 -0.35
N GLU A 307 -1.02 -34.21 0.81
CA GLU A 307 -2.36 -34.78 1.03
C GLU A 307 -3.47 -33.72 0.89
N ARG A 308 -3.23 -32.50 1.44
CA ARG A 308 -4.19 -31.40 1.37
C ARG A 308 -4.39 -30.93 -0.06
N VAL A 309 -3.34 -30.63 -0.81
CA VAL A 309 -3.49 -30.11 -2.17
C VAL A 309 -4.03 -31.15 -3.15
N ALA A 310 -3.83 -32.44 -2.89
CA ALA A 310 -4.43 -33.53 -3.66
C ALA A 310 -5.96 -33.52 -3.61
N THR A 311 -6.56 -32.89 -2.59
CA THR A 311 -8.03 -32.74 -2.52
C THR A 311 -8.59 -31.71 -3.52
N MET A 312 -7.74 -30.83 -4.09
CA MET A 312 -8.11 -29.88 -5.14
C MET A 312 -7.55 -30.38 -6.47
N THR A 313 -8.33 -31.14 -7.20
CA THR A 313 -7.89 -31.63 -8.52
C THR A 313 -7.88 -30.50 -9.55
N PRO A 314 -7.06 -30.57 -10.59
CA PRO A 314 -7.05 -29.56 -11.65
C PRO A 314 -8.41 -29.36 -12.32
N GLU A 315 -9.20 -30.40 -12.45
CA GLU A 315 -10.56 -30.39 -13.02
C GLU A 315 -11.53 -29.65 -12.08
N MET A 316 -11.47 -29.90 -10.77
CA MET A 316 -12.27 -29.19 -9.77
C MET A 316 -11.91 -27.69 -9.79
N ALA A 317 -10.61 -27.37 -9.83
CA ALA A 317 -10.17 -25.98 -9.91
C ALA A 317 -10.59 -25.31 -11.21
N ALA A 318 -10.58 -26.02 -12.33
CA ALA A 318 -11.07 -25.52 -13.62
C ALA A 318 -12.55 -25.12 -13.54
N ASP A 319 -13.37 -25.95 -12.93
CA ASP A 319 -14.80 -25.69 -12.72
C ASP A 319 -15.04 -24.50 -11.77
N ILE A 320 -14.29 -24.43 -10.66
CA ILE A 320 -14.38 -23.35 -9.67
C ILE A 320 -13.91 -22.02 -10.26
N CYS A 321 -12.77 -22.02 -10.94
CA CYS A 321 -12.14 -20.82 -11.47
C CYS A 321 -12.69 -20.36 -12.81
N GLY A 322 -13.36 -21.23 -13.55
CA GLY A 322 -13.79 -20.95 -14.92
C GLY A 322 -12.64 -20.89 -15.93
N VAL A 323 -11.51 -21.55 -15.60
CA VAL A 323 -10.29 -21.58 -16.43
C VAL A 323 -10.17 -22.94 -17.10
N PRO A 324 -9.84 -23.03 -18.39
CA PRO A 324 -9.59 -24.32 -19.05
C PRO A 324 -8.50 -25.13 -18.34
N VAL A 325 -8.79 -26.40 -18.05
CA VAL A 325 -7.91 -27.28 -17.24
C VAL A 325 -6.52 -27.45 -17.87
N GLU A 326 -6.45 -27.52 -19.19
CA GLU A 326 -5.18 -27.60 -19.92
C GLU A 326 -4.28 -26.38 -19.71
N LYS A 327 -4.85 -25.19 -19.48
CA LYS A 327 -4.07 -24.00 -19.11
C LYS A 327 -3.54 -24.08 -17.69
N ILE A 328 -4.26 -24.69 -16.75
CA ILE A 328 -3.80 -24.90 -15.38
C ILE A 328 -2.59 -25.84 -15.40
N TYR A 329 -2.67 -26.96 -16.10
CA TYR A 329 -1.54 -27.88 -16.30
C TYR A 329 -0.34 -27.18 -16.95
N ALA A 330 -0.58 -26.42 -18.02
CA ALA A 330 0.49 -25.72 -18.72
C ALA A 330 1.19 -24.69 -17.82
N ALA A 331 0.44 -23.91 -17.03
CA ALA A 331 0.97 -22.91 -16.12
C ALA A 331 1.79 -23.54 -14.97
N ALA A 332 1.26 -24.60 -14.34
CA ALA A 332 1.94 -25.32 -13.27
C ALA A 332 3.28 -25.91 -13.75
N ARG A 333 3.28 -26.60 -14.88
CA ARG A 333 4.49 -27.17 -15.49
C ARG A 333 5.48 -26.10 -15.92
N MET A 334 5.00 -25.01 -16.52
CA MET A 334 5.85 -23.92 -16.97
C MET A 334 6.57 -23.25 -15.79
N TYR A 335 5.87 -23.00 -14.69
CA TYR A 335 6.44 -22.38 -13.50
C TYR A 335 7.39 -23.33 -12.76
N ALA A 336 7.01 -24.59 -12.56
CA ALA A 336 7.82 -25.57 -11.84
C ALA A 336 9.15 -25.89 -12.54
N ASN A 337 9.17 -25.90 -13.88
CA ASN A 337 10.39 -26.16 -14.65
C ASN A 337 11.31 -24.94 -14.80
N ALA A 338 10.86 -23.74 -14.41
CA ALA A 338 11.66 -22.54 -14.49
C ALA A 338 12.72 -22.49 -13.37
N LYS A 339 13.96 -22.23 -13.76
CA LYS A 339 15.10 -22.10 -12.84
C LYS A 339 15.97 -20.89 -13.24
N PRO A 340 15.67 -19.69 -12.76
CA PRO A 340 14.69 -19.35 -11.71
C PRO A 340 13.27 -19.00 -12.23
N GLY A 341 12.28 -19.35 -11.43
CA GLY A 341 10.92 -18.81 -11.54
C GLY A 341 10.64 -17.75 -10.46
N ALA A 342 9.72 -16.83 -10.72
CA ALA A 342 9.30 -15.84 -9.74
C ALA A 342 7.79 -15.54 -9.82
N ILE A 343 7.23 -15.05 -8.72
CA ILE A 343 5.83 -14.62 -8.65
C ILE A 343 5.78 -13.14 -8.22
N GLN A 344 5.30 -12.28 -9.10
CA GLN A 344 4.96 -10.90 -8.79
C GLN A 344 3.48 -10.81 -8.48
N TRP A 345 3.13 -10.86 -7.20
CA TRP A 345 1.74 -10.86 -6.75
C TRP A 345 1.22 -9.47 -6.35
N GLY A 346 -0.07 -9.26 -6.48
CA GLY A 346 -0.71 -7.97 -6.25
C GLY A 346 -1.78 -7.99 -5.15
N LEU A 347 -2.45 -6.85 -4.97
CA LEU A 347 -3.48 -6.65 -3.95
C LEU A 347 -4.71 -7.56 -4.11
N ALA A 348 -4.91 -8.17 -5.27
CA ALA A 348 -5.96 -9.15 -5.43
C ALA A 348 -5.78 -10.37 -4.50
N ALA A 349 -4.55 -10.67 -4.09
CA ALA A 349 -4.28 -11.66 -3.06
C ALA A 349 -4.91 -11.31 -1.71
N ASP A 350 -4.85 -10.02 -1.34
CA ASP A 350 -5.25 -9.54 -0.02
C ASP A 350 -6.75 -9.21 0.08
N GLN A 351 -7.35 -8.81 -1.04
CA GLN A 351 -8.69 -8.19 -1.08
C GLN A 351 -9.81 -9.21 -1.33
N LYS A 352 -9.75 -10.29 -0.59
CA LYS A 352 -10.77 -11.34 -0.48
C LYS A 352 -10.77 -11.91 0.93
N THR A 353 -11.86 -12.49 1.38
CA THR A 353 -11.99 -13.02 2.75
C THR A 353 -10.92 -14.09 3.03
N ASN A 354 -10.60 -14.95 2.08
CA ASN A 354 -9.54 -15.96 2.15
C ASN A 354 -8.17 -15.47 1.64
N GLY A 355 -7.86 -14.18 1.78
CA GLY A 355 -6.59 -13.59 1.33
C GLY A 355 -5.36 -14.18 2.01
N MET A 356 -5.48 -14.59 3.27
CA MET A 356 -4.41 -15.27 3.99
C MET A 356 -4.05 -16.61 3.35
N GLN A 357 -5.05 -17.43 3.02
CA GLN A 357 -4.86 -18.74 2.39
C GLN A 357 -4.29 -18.62 0.97
N HIS A 358 -4.67 -17.54 0.24
CA HIS A 358 -4.02 -17.24 -1.04
C HIS A 358 -2.54 -16.86 -0.83
N GLY A 359 -2.24 -16.05 0.19
CA GLY A 359 -0.86 -15.73 0.55
C GLY A 359 -0.05 -16.98 0.88
N GLN A 360 -0.61 -17.87 1.68
CA GLN A 360 0.00 -19.14 2.08
C GLN A 360 0.32 -20.01 0.87
N ILE A 361 -0.67 -20.38 0.05
CA ILE A 361 -0.44 -21.25 -1.11
C ILE A 361 0.54 -20.65 -2.13
N THR A 362 0.59 -19.31 -2.25
CA THR A 362 1.54 -18.66 -3.14
C THR A 362 2.98 -18.83 -2.63
N VAL A 363 3.20 -18.69 -1.31
CA VAL A 363 4.52 -18.93 -0.70
C VAL A 363 4.88 -20.42 -0.76
N ASP A 364 3.92 -21.31 -0.55
CA ASP A 364 4.13 -22.75 -0.69
C ASP A 364 4.59 -23.12 -2.11
N LEU A 365 4.00 -22.52 -3.14
CA LEU A 365 4.43 -22.70 -4.54
C LEU A 365 5.88 -22.21 -4.75
N MET A 366 6.27 -21.08 -4.17
CA MET A 366 7.66 -20.58 -4.23
C MET A 366 8.62 -21.55 -3.54
N ALA A 367 8.21 -22.12 -2.40
CA ALA A 367 9.02 -23.04 -1.60
C ALA A 367 9.20 -24.39 -2.30
N ILE A 368 8.10 -25.07 -2.70
CA ILE A 368 8.21 -26.41 -3.31
C ILE A 368 8.92 -26.40 -4.66
N THR A 369 9.08 -25.25 -5.30
CA THR A 369 9.84 -25.11 -6.55
C THR A 369 11.27 -24.61 -6.35
N GLY A 370 11.73 -24.41 -5.09
CA GLY A 370 13.08 -23.97 -4.78
C GLY A 370 13.40 -22.56 -5.27
N ASN A 371 12.40 -21.70 -5.43
CA ASN A 371 12.56 -20.34 -5.96
C ASN A 371 12.73 -19.26 -4.87
N LEU A 372 12.89 -19.65 -3.60
CA LEU A 372 13.08 -18.73 -2.49
C LEU A 372 14.55 -18.39 -2.27
N ASP A 373 14.86 -17.11 -2.20
CA ASP A 373 16.17 -16.53 -1.91
C ASP A 373 17.29 -16.96 -2.88
N VAL A 374 16.92 -17.09 -4.15
CA VAL A 374 17.79 -17.45 -5.27
C VAL A 374 17.89 -16.33 -6.30
N PRO A 375 19.02 -16.18 -7.02
CA PRO A 375 19.16 -15.16 -8.07
C PRO A 375 18.08 -15.28 -9.15
N GLY A 376 17.38 -14.19 -9.42
CA GLY A 376 16.27 -14.13 -10.38
C GLY A 376 14.95 -14.75 -9.91
N GLY A 377 14.91 -15.34 -8.71
CA GLY A 377 13.71 -15.87 -8.06
C GLY A 377 13.05 -14.86 -7.14
N GLN A 378 12.73 -15.29 -5.93
CA GLN A 378 12.15 -14.45 -4.86
C GLN A 378 13.23 -14.09 -3.84
N ILE A 379 13.50 -12.80 -3.66
CA ILE A 379 14.40 -12.33 -2.61
C ILE A 379 13.65 -12.39 -1.27
N LEU A 380 14.30 -12.94 -0.26
CA LEU A 380 13.86 -12.89 1.12
C LEU A 380 14.68 -11.86 1.91
N PRO A 381 14.05 -11.15 2.83
CA PRO A 381 14.75 -10.31 3.80
C PRO A 381 15.54 -11.16 4.80
N GLY A 382 16.76 -10.71 5.13
CA GLY A 382 17.55 -11.31 6.21
C GLY A 382 17.02 -11.01 7.61
N THR A 383 17.73 -11.46 8.65
CA THR A 383 17.39 -11.13 10.06
C THR A 383 17.34 -9.63 10.30
N GLY A 384 16.40 -9.19 11.12
CA GLY A 384 16.19 -7.77 11.42
C GLY A 384 15.38 -7.01 10.38
N ALA A 385 14.94 -7.70 9.35
CA ALA A 385 14.15 -7.18 8.26
C ALA A 385 12.67 -6.93 8.59
N GLY A 386 12.25 -7.15 9.81
CA GLY A 386 10.90 -6.87 10.26
C GLY A 386 10.60 -5.37 10.29
N HIS A 387 9.34 -5.01 10.09
CA HIS A 387 8.85 -3.64 10.25
C HIS A 387 8.96 -3.16 11.69
N ASN A 388 10.14 -2.71 12.09
CA ASN A 388 10.33 -2.09 13.39
C ASN A 388 9.85 -0.63 13.47
N GLU A 389 9.32 -0.09 12.39
CA GLU A 389 8.68 1.23 12.41
C GLU A 389 7.54 1.28 13.46
N ALA A 390 6.71 0.22 13.50
CA ALA A 390 5.64 0.11 14.48
C ALA A 390 6.15 -0.13 15.91
N GLY A 391 7.28 -0.81 16.06
CA GLY A 391 7.95 -1.02 17.33
C GLY A 391 8.77 0.17 17.82
N PHE A 392 9.06 1.13 16.93
CA PHE A 392 9.88 2.27 17.29
C PHE A 392 9.18 3.13 18.34
N GLY A 393 9.76 3.17 19.52
CA GLY A 393 9.17 3.88 20.65
C GLY A 393 8.01 3.19 21.36
N LEU A 394 7.59 1.98 20.94
CA LEU A 394 6.41 1.32 21.51
C LEU A 394 6.53 1.09 23.02
N GLU A 395 7.64 0.51 23.48
CA GLU A 395 7.86 0.23 24.90
C GLU A 395 7.95 1.54 25.71
N LYS A 396 8.75 2.50 25.26
CA LYS A 396 8.94 3.78 25.93
C LYS A 396 7.78 4.75 25.72
N GLY A 397 7.23 4.75 24.52
CA GLY A 397 6.18 5.67 24.09
C GLY A 397 4.80 5.28 24.63
N VAL A 398 4.42 4.03 24.54
CA VAL A 398 3.11 3.52 24.96
C VAL A 398 3.16 2.86 26.33
N GLY A 399 4.06 1.92 26.52
CA GLY A 399 4.20 1.10 27.73
C GLY A 399 3.38 -0.20 27.64
N THR A 400 3.88 -1.26 28.26
CA THR A 400 3.36 -2.63 28.15
C THR A 400 1.89 -2.76 28.54
N ASP A 401 1.45 -2.08 29.59
CA ASP A 401 0.06 -2.22 30.08
C ASP A 401 -0.94 -1.52 29.16
N LEU A 402 -0.56 -0.41 28.54
CA LEU A 402 -1.43 0.29 27.61
C LEU A 402 -1.48 -0.45 26.26
N GLN A 403 -0.39 -1.09 25.83
CA GLN A 403 -0.37 -1.92 24.62
C GLN A 403 -1.43 -3.04 24.66
N LYS A 404 -1.66 -3.64 25.82
CA LYS A 404 -2.68 -4.68 26.04
C LYS A 404 -4.11 -4.18 25.77
N LYS A 405 -4.31 -2.86 25.76
CA LYS A 405 -5.59 -2.21 25.46
C LYS A 405 -5.79 -1.90 23.98
N MET A 406 -4.86 -2.27 23.08
CA MET A 406 -5.03 -2.07 21.65
C MET A 406 -6.35 -2.68 21.18
N VAL A 407 -7.16 -1.89 20.48
CA VAL A 407 -8.47 -2.33 19.98
C VAL A 407 -8.30 -3.50 19.02
N GLY A 408 -8.90 -4.62 19.35
CA GLY A 408 -8.88 -5.86 18.56
C GLY A 408 -7.80 -6.87 18.94
N LEU A 409 -6.90 -6.54 19.87
CA LEU A 409 -5.81 -7.45 20.27
C LEU A 409 -6.34 -8.76 20.90
N ASP A 410 -7.43 -8.70 21.62
CA ASP A 410 -8.11 -9.85 22.25
C ASP A 410 -8.81 -10.74 21.23
N GLN A 411 -9.39 -10.15 20.17
CA GLN A 411 -10.15 -10.88 19.16
C GLN A 411 -9.26 -11.35 17.98
N TYR A 412 -8.32 -10.51 17.54
CA TYR A 412 -7.45 -10.78 16.39
C TYR A 412 -5.96 -10.59 16.73
N PRO A 413 -5.42 -11.37 17.68
CA PRO A 413 -4.03 -11.21 18.12
C PRO A 413 -3.02 -11.38 16.96
N ALA A 414 -3.23 -12.33 16.07
CA ALA A 414 -2.40 -12.54 14.90
C ALA A 414 -2.31 -11.28 14.01
N TYR A 415 -3.44 -10.62 13.76
CA TYR A 415 -3.49 -9.37 13.01
C TYR A 415 -2.81 -8.23 13.76
N CYS A 416 -3.19 -8.01 15.02
CA CYS A 416 -2.68 -6.87 15.79
C CYS A 416 -1.18 -6.94 16.06
N MET A 417 -0.62 -8.14 16.18
CA MET A 417 0.80 -8.33 16.50
C MET A 417 1.73 -8.23 15.28
N ILE A 418 1.27 -8.52 14.09
CA ILE A 418 2.13 -8.57 12.91
C ILE A 418 2.68 -7.18 12.52
N ILE A 419 1.89 -6.14 12.67
CA ILE A 419 2.26 -4.74 12.37
C ILE A 419 1.90 -3.77 13.50
N LEU A 420 1.58 -4.28 14.70
CA LEU A 420 1.18 -3.50 15.88
C LEU A 420 0.06 -2.48 15.56
N ASN A 421 -1.02 -2.97 14.99
CA ASN A 421 -2.08 -2.21 14.37
C ASN A 421 -3.45 -2.58 14.96
N ALA A 422 -4.19 -1.58 15.45
CA ALA A 422 -5.56 -1.78 15.91
C ALA A 422 -6.48 -2.21 14.76
N HIS A 423 -7.37 -3.17 15.01
CA HIS A 423 -8.24 -3.69 13.96
C HIS A 423 -9.34 -2.69 13.59
N ALA A 424 -9.42 -2.33 12.31
CA ALA A 424 -10.27 -1.23 11.84
C ALA A 424 -11.77 -1.43 12.09
N ASP A 425 -12.30 -2.65 11.90
CA ASP A 425 -13.72 -2.92 12.17
C ASP A 425 -14.05 -2.76 13.67
N LEU A 426 -13.17 -3.25 14.54
CA LEU A 426 -13.35 -3.10 15.98
C LEU A 426 -13.13 -1.66 16.45
N MET A 427 -12.28 -0.91 15.76
CA MET A 427 -12.14 0.54 15.96
C MET A 427 -13.44 1.28 15.61
N LEU A 428 -14.05 0.94 14.47
CA LEU A 428 -15.34 1.50 14.09
C LEU A 428 -16.42 1.19 15.14
N ARG A 429 -16.49 -0.07 15.60
CA ARG A 429 -17.43 -0.46 16.67
C ARG A 429 -17.16 0.25 17.97
N ALA A 430 -15.90 0.45 18.36
CA ALA A 430 -15.55 1.23 19.55
C ALA A 430 -16.04 2.68 19.45
N MET A 431 -15.98 3.29 18.27
CA MET A 431 -16.54 4.63 18.03
C MET A 431 -18.08 4.64 18.09
N GLU A 432 -18.75 3.62 17.59
CA GLU A 432 -20.20 3.50 17.60
C GLU A 432 -20.77 3.29 19.01
N THR A 433 -20.10 2.44 19.80
CA THR A 433 -20.63 1.90 21.05
C THR A 433 -19.97 2.48 22.31
N GLY A 434 -18.73 2.94 22.21
CA GLY A 434 -17.90 3.32 23.36
C GLY A 434 -17.24 2.12 24.04
N GLU A 435 -17.32 0.90 23.47
CA GLU A 435 -16.72 -0.31 24.03
C GLU A 435 -15.52 -0.79 23.19
N PRO A 436 -14.44 -1.28 23.79
CA PRO A 436 -14.18 -1.47 25.23
C PRO A 436 -13.88 -0.18 26.00
N TYR A 437 -13.69 0.94 25.31
CA TYR A 437 -13.56 2.30 25.86
C TYR A 437 -13.85 3.32 24.74
N PRO A 438 -14.26 4.55 25.10
CA PRO A 438 -14.60 5.55 24.09
C PRO A 438 -13.36 6.07 23.35
N ILE A 439 -13.47 6.28 22.04
CA ILE A 439 -12.48 6.94 21.19
C ILE A 439 -12.87 8.41 21.06
N LYS A 440 -12.01 9.34 21.49
CA LYS A 440 -12.36 10.76 21.66
C LYS A 440 -11.49 11.72 20.86
N MET A 441 -10.30 11.31 20.44
CA MET A 441 -9.39 12.13 19.64
C MET A 441 -8.91 11.35 18.42
N GLY A 442 -8.92 12.00 17.25
CA GLY A 442 -8.46 11.44 15.98
C GLY A 442 -7.32 12.25 15.36
N PHE A 443 -6.40 11.55 14.68
CA PHE A 443 -5.37 12.17 13.87
C PHE A 443 -5.28 11.45 12.53
N TYR A 444 -5.48 12.16 11.42
CA TYR A 444 -5.28 11.65 10.08
C TYR A 444 -3.88 11.97 9.59
N ALA A 445 -3.02 10.97 9.51
CA ALA A 445 -1.68 11.07 8.95
C ALA A 445 -1.70 10.78 7.44
N GLY A 446 -2.13 11.77 6.63
CA GLY A 446 -2.25 11.60 5.19
C GLY A 446 -3.19 10.47 4.79
N ASN A 447 -4.33 10.44 5.38
CA ASN A 447 -5.34 9.41 5.16
C ASN A 447 -6.67 10.06 4.75
N ASN A 448 -7.16 9.69 3.56
CA ASN A 448 -8.52 10.00 3.14
C ASN A 448 -9.41 8.78 3.41
N LEU A 449 -9.79 8.60 4.68
CA LEU A 449 -10.53 7.46 5.19
C LEU A 449 -11.80 7.22 4.38
N MET A 450 -12.64 8.25 4.28
CA MET A 450 -14.00 8.13 3.70
C MET A 450 -14.00 7.89 2.20
N SER A 451 -13.02 8.44 1.47
CA SER A 451 -12.96 8.21 0.02
C SER A 451 -12.22 6.94 -0.38
N CYS A 452 -11.25 6.50 0.44
CA CYS A 452 -10.27 5.50 0.00
C CYS A 452 -10.17 4.29 0.92
N THR A 453 -9.93 4.51 2.22
CA THR A 453 -9.43 3.45 3.10
C THR A 453 -10.48 2.88 4.07
N SER A 454 -11.75 3.19 3.86
CA SER A 454 -12.86 2.56 4.59
C SER A 454 -13.85 1.90 3.64
N MET A 455 -14.38 0.77 4.05
CA MET A 455 -15.62 0.21 3.52
C MET A 455 -16.78 0.80 4.33
N GLU A 456 -17.99 0.87 3.74
CA GLU A 456 -19.15 1.55 4.36
C GLU A 456 -18.80 2.98 4.82
N PRO A 457 -18.31 3.87 3.94
CA PRO A 457 -17.76 5.18 4.32
C PRO A 457 -18.77 6.06 5.07
N LYS A 458 -20.07 5.92 4.80
CA LYS A 458 -21.12 6.63 5.52
C LYS A 458 -21.22 6.20 6.98
N ARG A 459 -21.04 4.91 7.26
CA ARG A 459 -21.03 4.38 8.63
C ARG A 459 -19.83 4.91 9.43
N TRP A 460 -18.66 4.96 8.78
CA TRP A 460 -17.46 5.59 9.37
C TRP A 460 -17.67 7.07 9.65
N HIS A 461 -18.26 7.81 8.70
CA HIS A 461 -18.60 9.21 8.87
C HIS A 461 -19.46 9.42 10.13
N ASP A 462 -20.57 8.71 10.23
CA ASP A 462 -21.53 8.87 11.33
C ASP A 462 -20.91 8.49 12.69
N ALA A 463 -20.08 7.44 12.72
CA ALA A 463 -19.37 7.03 13.93
C ALA A 463 -18.32 8.05 14.37
N ILE A 464 -17.51 8.57 13.45
CA ILE A 464 -16.46 9.55 13.73
C ILE A 464 -17.05 10.87 14.22
N VAL A 465 -18.03 11.41 13.52
CA VAL A 465 -18.66 12.69 13.89
C VAL A 465 -19.32 12.60 15.27
N LYS A 466 -19.91 11.44 15.61
CA LYS A 466 -20.54 11.20 16.92
C LYS A 466 -19.51 11.00 18.03
N SER A 467 -18.39 10.30 17.77
CA SER A 467 -17.46 9.81 18.79
C SER A 467 -16.37 10.81 19.14
N LEU A 468 -15.77 11.44 18.12
CA LEU A 468 -14.58 12.27 18.32
C LEU A 468 -14.96 13.67 18.83
N GLU A 469 -14.37 14.03 19.97
CA GLU A 469 -14.48 15.37 20.53
C GLU A 469 -13.48 16.33 19.88
N PHE A 470 -12.36 15.81 19.36
CA PHE A 470 -11.33 16.59 18.67
C PHE A 470 -10.65 15.75 17.58
N CYS A 471 -10.42 16.35 16.42
CA CYS A 471 -9.80 15.67 15.28
C CYS A 471 -8.85 16.58 14.51
N ILE A 472 -7.73 16.03 14.07
CA ILE A 472 -6.65 16.73 13.36
C ILE A 472 -6.43 16.07 12.01
N GLY A 473 -6.36 16.86 10.95
CA GLY A 473 -5.97 16.42 9.61
C GLY A 473 -4.60 16.98 9.22
N PHE A 474 -3.73 16.13 8.67
CA PHE A 474 -2.43 16.52 8.15
C PHE A 474 -2.30 16.06 6.71
N ASP A 475 -2.43 17.00 5.76
CA ASP A 475 -2.44 16.69 4.33
C ASP A 475 -1.96 17.91 3.50
N THR A 476 -1.82 17.73 2.19
CA THR A 476 -1.49 18.80 1.24
C THR A 476 -2.73 19.58 0.80
N PHE A 477 -3.86 18.89 0.70
CA PHE A 477 -5.15 19.42 0.23
C PHE A 477 -6.29 19.04 1.17
N MET A 478 -7.35 19.85 1.14
CA MET A 478 -8.61 19.43 1.74
C MET A 478 -9.14 18.17 1.04
N ASN A 479 -9.74 17.29 1.80
CA ASN A 479 -10.37 16.07 1.31
C ASN A 479 -11.65 15.74 2.10
N PRO A 480 -12.53 14.87 1.61
CA PRO A 480 -13.80 14.56 2.26
C PRO A 480 -13.70 14.13 3.73
N SER A 481 -12.65 13.40 4.10
CA SER A 481 -12.49 12.94 5.48
C SER A 481 -12.15 14.08 6.44
N ILE A 482 -11.23 14.96 6.03
CA ILE A 482 -10.85 16.13 6.83
C ILE A 482 -12.01 17.12 6.90
N GLU A 483 -12.69 17.35 5.75
CA GLU A 483 -13.83 18.26 5.70
C GLU A 483 -14.97 17.82 6.62
N ALA A 484 -15.29 16.54 6.63
CA ALA A 484 -16.36 16.02 7.46
C ALA A 484 -16.06 16.06 8.96
N SER A 485 -14.80 15.90 9.37
CA SER A 485 -14.53 15.47 10.76
C SER A 485 -13.44 16.24 11.50
N CYS A 486 -12.56 16.99 10.83
CA CYS A 486 -11.42 17.62 11.52
C CYS A 486 -11.74 19.03 12.00
N ASP A 487 -11.10 19.42 13.10
CA ASP A 487 -11.18 20.74 13.72
C ASP A 487 -9.93 21.58 13.44
N ILE A 488 -8.81 20.88 13.20
CA ILE A 488 -7.52 21.45 12.80
C ILE A 488 -7.08 20.81 11.49
N PHE A 489 -6.64 21.65 10.55
CA PHE A 489 -5.91 21.25 9.35
C PHE A 489 -4.45 21.71 9.48
N LEU A 490 -3.52 20.79 9.21
CA LEU A 490 -2.08 21.06 9.20
C LEU A 490 -1.54 20.84 7.78
N PRO A 491 -0.83 21.83 7.19
CA PRO A 491 -0.35 21.74 5.81
C PRO A 491 0.95 20.95 5.68
N LEU A 492 0.96 20.01 4.73
CA LEU A 492 2.08 19.12 4.44
C LEU A 492 2.94 19.63 3.28
N LYS A 493 4.26 19.56 3.44
CA LYS A 493 5.24 19.74 2.36
C LYS A 493 5.13 18.67 1.27
N THR A 494 5.32 19.07 0.02
CA THR A 494 5.43 18.16 -1.12
C THR A 494 6.85 17.61 -1.26
N VAL A 495 7.03 16.66 -2.17
CA VAL A 495 8.33 15.98 -2.40
C VAL A 495 9.45 16.94 -2.86
N ALA A 496 9.12 18.07 -3.48
CA ALA A 496 10.11 19.06 -3.90
C ALA A 496 10.58 19.99 -2.75
N GLU A 497 9.91 19.93 -1.61
CA GLU A 497 10.12 20.83 -0.47
C GLU A 497 10.75 20.13 0.73
N ARG A 498 11.12 18.85 0.61
CA ARG A 498 11.60 18.06 1.74
C ARG A 498 12.82 17.21 1.42
N GLU A 499 13.52 16.81 2.48
CA GLU A 499 14.56 15.82 2.48
C GLU A 499 14.03 14.50 3.05
N GLY A 500 14.62 13.36 2.69
CA GLY A 500 14.26 12.06 3.21
C GLY A 500 14.83 10.93 2.37
N THR A 501 14.42 9.69 2.68
CA THR A 501 14.92 8.48 2.02
C THR A 501 13.79 7.71 1.36
N VAL A 502 14.10 7.07 0.26
CA VAL A 502 13.19 6.15 -0.45
C VAL A 502 13.91 4.85 -0.70
N PHE A 503 13.44 3.78 -0.08
CA PHE A 503 13.89 2.44 -0.41
C PHE A 503 12.91 1.83 -1.41
N THR A 504 13.44 1.25 -2.50
CA THR A 504 12.60 0.47 -3.40
C THR A 504 12.17 -0.78 -2.68
N HIS A 505 10.87 -1.00 -2.63
CA HIS A 505 10.21 -1.99 -1.81
C HIS A 505 10.35 -1.78 -0.31
N TYR A 506 9.47 -2.47 0.40
CA TYR A 506 9.54 -2.59 1.84
C TYR A 506 10.90 -3.21 2.17
N ALA A 507 11.77 -2.36 2.68
CA ALA A 507 13.11 -2.77 3.12
C ALA A 507 13.12 -4.21 3.48
N PRO A 508 13.74 -5.11 3.27
CA PRO A 508 15.09 -5.55 3.10
C PRO A 508 15.35 -6.26 1.75
N CYS A 509 14.34 -6.38 0.91
CA CYS A 509 14.51 -6.79 -0.48
C CYS A 509 14.87 -5.59 -1.37
N THR A 510 15.33 -4.52 -0.74
CA THR A 510 15.68 -3.27 -1.41
C THR A 510 16.89 -3.45 -2.28
N VAL A 511 16.72 -3.18 -3.56
CA VAL A 511 17.83 -3.20 -4.54
C VAL A 511 18.36 -1.80 -4.84
N THR A 512 17.64 -0.76 -4.41
CA THR A 512 18.09 0.64 -4.46
C THR A 512 17.64 1.43 -3.23
N ALA A 513 18.50 2.36 -2.81
CA ALA A 513 18.15 3.42 -1.87
C ALA A 513 18.19 4.76 -2.61
N GLY A 514 17.08 5.51 -2.57
CA GLY A 514 16.97 6.84 -3.13
C GLY A 514 16.91 7.89 -2.03
N PHE A 515 17.33 9.11 -2.37
CA PHE A 515 17.33 10.23 -1.46
C PHE A 515 16.53 11.39 -2.05
N MET A 516 15.66 11.97 -1.23
CA MET A 516 14.95 13.20 -1.57
C MET A 516 15.82 14.40 -1.21
N HIS A 517 15.88 15.34 -2.15
CA HIS A 517 16.54 16.63 -1.97
C HIS A 517 15.55 17.75 -2.13
N LYS A 518 15.55 18.67 -1.16
CA LYS A 518 14.75 19.88 -1.21
C LYS A 518 15.23 20.80 -2.33
N ALA A 519 14.33 21.20 -3.21
CA ALA A 519 14.59 22.13 -4.30
C ALA A 519 13.96 23.51 -4.07
N ILE A 520 12.80 23.58 -3.43
CA ILE A 520 11.99 24.78 -3.24
C ILE A 520 11.40 24.86 -1.83
N GLU A 521 10.80 25.99 -1.51
CA GLU A 521 9.96 26.19 -0.32
C GLU A 521 8.69 26.90 -0.77
N VAL A 522 7.52 26.39 -0.37
CA VAL A 522 6.22 27.00 -0.70
C VAL A 522 5.32 27.01 0.54
N GLY A 523 4.90 28.20 0.94
CA GLY A 523 4.04 28.38 2.12
C GLY A 523 4.71 28.02 3.44
N ASP A 524 3.88 27.90 4.47
CA ASP A 524 4.29 27.59 5.84
C ASP A 524 3.87 26.14 6.20
N CYS A 525 4.50 25.18 5.51
CA CYS A 525 4.18 23.75 5.62
C CYS A 525 5.27 23.00 6.39
N LEU A 526 4.94 21.85 6.98
CA LEU A 526 5.89 20.96 7.65
C LEU A 526 6.03 19.62 6.91
N THR A 527 7.16 18.95 7.08
CA THR A 527 7.34 17.55 6.69
C THR A 527 6.71 16.64 7.74
N ASP A 528 6.55 15.36 7.43
CA ASP A 528 6.15 14.34 8.41
C ASP A 528 7.13 14.30 9.60
N TYR A 529 8.42 14.45 9.36
CA TYR A 529 9.44 14.41 10.42
C TYR A 529 9.40 15.67 11.28
N ASP A 530 9.23 16.86 10.68
CA ASP A 530 9.08 18.10 11.41
C ASP A 530 7.87 18.05 12.33
N LEU A 531 6.71 17.63 11.79
CA LEU A 531 5.47 17.55 12.57
C LEU A 531 5.58 16.53 13.71
N CYS A 532 6.14 15.34 13.43
CA CYS A 532 6.32 14.31 14.45
C CYS A 532 7.23 14.81 15.59
N TYR A 533 8.34 15.47 15.24
CA TYR A 533 9.26 16.07 16.20
C TYR A 533 8.59 17.15 17.04
N GLU A 534 7.89 18.10 16.39
CA GLU A 534 7.22 19.21 17.06
C GLU A 534 6.05 18.76 17.95
N LEU A 535 5.20 17.85 17.48
CA LEU A 535 4.12 17.28 18.29
C LEU A 535 4.68 16.50 19.49
N GLY A 536 5.66 15.63 19.23
CA GLY A 536 6.18 14.79 20.27
C GLY A 536 6.77 15.57 21.45
N ARG A 537 7.64 16.55 21.16
CA ARG A 537 8.27 17.36 22.21
C ARG A 537 7.28 18.29 22.95
N ARG A 538 6.16 18.68 22.31
CA ARG A 538 5.12 19.51 22.94
C ARG A 538 4.13 18.67 23.74
N LEU A 539 3.68 17.56 23.21
CA LEU A 539 2.68 16.71 23.87
C LEU A 539 3.30 15.91 25.02
N ARG A 540 4.55 15.46 24.87
CA ARG A 540 5.23 14.56 25.78
C ARG A 540 6.69 15.00 26.05
N PRO A 541 6.92 16.21 26.55
CA PRO A 541 8.25 16.82 26.68
C PRO A 541 9.22 15.94 27.47
N GLU A 542 8.79 15.39 28.63
CA GLU A 542 9.65 14.56 29.47
C GLU A 542 10.21 13.33 28.73
N LEU A 543 9.37 12.67 27.90
CA LEU A 543 9.81 11.53 27.12
C LEU A 543 10.80 11.92 26.03
N TRP A 544 10.49 13.01 25.30
CA TRP A 544 11.33 13.48 24.21
C TRP A 544 12.67 14.09 24.69
N GLU A 545 12.69 14.77 25.81
CA GLU A 545 13.89 15.38 26.40
C GLU A 545 14.77 14.35 27.14
N ASN A 546 14.16 13.40 27.88
CA ASN A 546 14.91 12.52 28.76
C ASN A 546 15.21 11.15 28.13
N GLU A 547 14.30 10.62 27.25
CA GLU A 547 14.43 9.26 26.71
C GLU A 547 14.90 9.29 25.25
N PHE A 548 14.20 10.00 24.37
CA PHE A 548 14.55 10.03 22.95
C PHE A 548 15.68 10.99 22.63
N LYS A 549 15.69 12.18 23.23
CA LYS A 549 16.78 13.18 23.16
C LYS A 549 17.19 13.56 21.73
N PHE A 550 16.23 13.63 20.79
CA PHE A 550 16.51 14.13 19.45
C PHE A 550 16.75 15.65 19.50
N ARG A 551 17.80 16.11 18.83
CA ARG A 551 18.17 17.53 18.75
C ARG A 551 17.41 18.29 17.67
N SER A 552 16.92 17.55 16.64
CA SER A 552 16.20 18.13 15.52
C SER A 552 15.32 17.08 14.83
N ALA A 553 14.38 17.54 14.00
CA ALA A 553 13.60 16.69 13.12
C ALA A 553 14.49 15.90 12.12
N LYS A 554 15.59 16.51 11.66
CA LYS A 554 16.54 15.85 10.76
C LYS A 554 17.29 14.72 11.45
N GLU A 555 17.68 14.89 12.70
CA GLU A 555 18.26 13.79 13.50
C GLU A 555 17.25 12.67 13.76
N PHE A 556 15.99 13.03 14.00
CA PHE A 556 14.91 12.05 14.14
C PHE A 556 14.72 11.25 12.85
N MET A 557 14.66 11.90 11.70
CA MET A 557 14.61 11.24 10.39
C MET A 557 15.82 10.34 10.16
N GLU A 558 17.02 10.82 10.43
CA GLU A 558 18.27 10.08 10.28
C GLU A 558 18.26 8.81 11.16
N ALA A 559 17.86 8.92 12.43
CA ALA A 559 17.74 7.79 13.33
C ALA A 559 16.69 6.76 12.87
N LEU A 560 15.52 7.27 12.45
CA LEU A 560 14.40 6.43 12.03
C LEU A 560 14.69 5.67 10.73
N ARG A 561 15.37 6.33 9.76
CA ARG A 561 15.52 5.81 8.41
C ARG A 561 16.90 5.23 8.12
N LEU A 562 17.94 5.73 8.77
CA LEU A 562 19.32 5.38 8.50
C LEU A 562 20.02 4.71 9.70
N GLY A 563 19.36 4.69 10.88
CA GLY A 563 19.92 4.12 12.10
C GLY A 563 21.09 4.90 12.70
N GLU A 564 21.29 6.15 12.26
CA GLU A 564 22.38 7.01 12.69
C GLU A 564 21.84 8.22 13.47
N ARG A 565 22.70 8.85 14.27
CA ARG A 565 22.35 10.06 15.06
C ARG A 565 23.47 11.09 14.99
N GLN A 566 23.64 11.66 13.81
CA GLN A 566 24.66 12.67 13.54
C GLN A 566 24.08 14.06 13.25
N ASN A 567 22.83 14.31 13.70
CA ASN A 567 22.10 15.56 13.46
C ASN A 567 21.96 15.92 11.97
N GLY A 568 21.83 14.90 11.11
CA GLY A 568 21.69 15.04 9.68
C GLY A 568 23.00 15.03 8.88
N GLU A 569 24.16 15.03 9.53
CA GLU A 569 25.46 15.03 8.84
C GLU A 569 25.67 13.73 8.04
N TYR A 570 25.26 12.61 8.58
CA TYR A 570 25.31 11.32 7.86
C TYR A 570 24.37 11.31 6.66
N PHE A 571 23.13 11.80 6.81
CA PHE A 571 22.20 11.97 5.70
C PHE A 571 22.79 12.86 4.61
N ASP A 572 23.36 14.01 4.98
CA ASP A 572 23.95 14.96 4.04
C ASP A 572 25.11 14.36 3.25
N GLU A 573 25.86 13.46 3.87
CA GLU A 573 26.95 12.75 3.19
C GLU A 573 26.44 11.70 2.23
N VAL A 574 25.58 10.76 2.70
CA VAL A 574 25.14 9.62 1.90
C VAL A 574 24.16 10.02 0.79
N SER A 575 23.38 11.08 0.99
CA SER A 575 22.38 11.55 0.02
C SER A 575 23.01 12.17 -1.25
N LYS A 576 24.31 12.54 -1.20
CA LYS A 576 25.03 13.08 -2.37
C LYS A 576 24.96 12.18 -3.60
N CYS A 577 24.78 10.88 -3.41
CA CYS A 577 24.64 9.92 -4.49
C CYS A 577 23.28 9.94 -5.20
N VAL A 578 22.26 10.60 -4.66
CA VAL A 578 20.86 10.65 -5.12
C VAL A 578 20.16 9.29 -5.11
N VAL A 579 20.72 8.28 -5.76
CA VAL A 579 20.24 6.90 -5.75
C VAL A 579 21.44 5.96 -5.72
N SER A 580 21.41 5.02 -4.81
CA SER A 580 22.40 3.96 -4.71
C SER A 580 21.76 2.62 -5.02
N GLN A 581 22.51 1.77 -5.75
CA GLN A 581 22.13 0.37 -5.94
C GLN A 581 22.72 -0.45 -4.80
N ILE A 582 21.90 -1.31 -4.22
CA ILE A 582 22.26 -2.13 -3.07
C ILE A 582 22.62 -3.53 -3.57
N PRO A 583 23.75 -4.11 -3.16
CA PRO A 583 24.02 -5.52 -3.41
C PRO A 583 22.93 -6.39 -2.83
N VAL A 584 22.48 -7.38 -3.60
CA VAL A 584 21.55 -8.40 -3.15
C VAL A 584 22.33 -9.64 -2.77
N ASP A 585 21.98 -10.23 -1.64
CA ASP A 585 22.55 -11.46 -1.16
C ASP A 585 21.50 -12.59 -1.23
N TYR A 586 21.95 -13.78 -1.58
CA TYR A 586 21.12 -14.94 -1.85
C TYR A 586 21.48 -16.10 -0.93
N TYR A 587 20.61 -17.10 -0.82
CA TYR A 587 20.83 -18.31 0.00
C TYR A 587 21.14 -17.99 1.48
N LYS A 588 20.53 -16.91 1.99
CA LYS A 588 20.72 -16.44 3.37
C LYS A 588 20.35 -17.49 4.40
N TYR A 589 19.35 -18.31 4.09
CA TYR A 589 18.91 -19.42 4.96
C TYR A 589 20.01 -20.48 5.16
N GLU A 590 20.85 -20.75 4.17
CA GLU A 590 21.95 -21.70 4.30
C GLU A 590 23.08 -21.20 5.22
N ARG A 591 23.26 -19.87 5.28
CA ARG A 591 24.32 -19.24 6.07
C ARG A 591 23.90 -18.77 7.45
N GLY A 592 22.66 -19.08 7.86
CA GLY A 592 22.13 -18.66 9.15
C GLY A 592 21.75 -17.16 9.23
N GLU A 593 21.65 -16.45 8.12
CA GLU A 593 21.33 -15.03 8.07
C GLU A 593 19.83 -14.75 8.14
N MET A 594 19.02 -15.80 8.12
CA MET A 594 17.57 -15.72 8.29
C MET A 594 17.13 -15.90 9.75
N ARG A 595 18.04 -16.22 10.67
CA ARG A 595 17.78 -16.53 12.06
C ARG A 595 18.62 -15.68 12.98
N THR A 596 18.04 -15.25 14.10
CA THR A 596 18.74 -14.46 15.12
C THR A 596 19.79 -15.26 15.91
N ASP A 597 19.67 -16.60 15.91
CA ASP A 597 20.63 -17.52 16.55
C ASP A 597 21.82 -17.88 15.64
N GLY A 598 21.81 -17.42 14.39
CA GLY A 598 22.88 -17.65 13.40
C GLY A 598 22.92 -19.09 12.83
N ASN A 599 21.98 -19.95 13.19
CA ASN A 599 21.89 -21.29 12.62
C ASN A 599 21.26 -21.27 11.21
N PRO A 600 21.69 -22.17 10.30
CA PRO A 600 21.01 -22.35 9.03
C PRO A 600 19.50 -22.59 9.20
N GLY A 601 18.69 -22.07 8.25
CA GLY A 601 17.25 -22.22 8.23
C GLY A 601 16.49 -20.90 8.33
N PHE A 602 15.21 -21.01 8.65
CA PHE A 602 14.24 -19.91 8.69
C PHE A 602 13.87 -19.57 10.14
N ALA A 603 13.41 -18.34 10.40
CA ALA A 603 13.05 -17.88 11.75
C ALA A 603 11.65 -18.38 12.18
N THR A 604 11.38 -19.65 11.96
CA THR A 604 10.17 -20.36 12.38
C THR A 604 10.47 -21.26 13.56
N PRO A 605 9.47 -21.75 14.31
CA PRO A 605 9.67 -22.74 15.38
C PRO A 605 10.40 -24.01 14.93
N THR A 606 10.19 -24.47 13.70
CA THR A 606 10.84 -25.66 13.14
C THR A 606 12.21 -25.40 12.50
N GLY A 607 12.56 -24.13 12.31
CA GLY A 607 13.75 -23.72 11.56
C GLY A 607 13.62 -23.88 10.04
N ARG A 608 12.42 -24.19 9.55
CA ARG A 608 12.10 -24.49 8.13
C ARG A 608 10.94 -23.66 7.64
N ILE A 609 10.73 -23.57 6.34
CA ILE A 609 9.45 -23.10 5.78
C ILE A 609 8.37 -24.10 6.19
N GLU A 610 7.32 -23.61 6.85
CA GLU A 610 6.27 -24.44 7.42
C GLU A 610 5.09 -24.54 6.46
N LEU A 611 5.13 -25.51 5.52
CA LEU A 611 3.99 -25.85 4.66
C LEU A 611 2.79 -26.31 5.51
N TRP A 612 3.05 -26.87 6.69
CA TRP A 612 2.12 -27.01 7.80
C TRP A 612 2.48 -25.98 8.89
N SER A 613 1.70 -24.92 9.01
CA SER A 613 2.05 -23.79 9.86
C SER A 613 1.78 -24.04 11.34
N THR A 614 2.82 -24.08 12.16
CA THR A 614 2.71 -24.16 13.62
C THR A 614 2.05 -22.91 14.20
N ALA A 615 2.29 -21.75 13.61
CA ALA A 615 1.71 -20.48 14.04
C ALA A 615 0.20 -20.42 13.76
N PHE A 616 -0.26 -20.80 12.59
CA PHE A 616 -1.70 -20.85 12.28
C PHE A 616 -2.43 -21.81 13.21
N ASN A 617 -1.86 -22.99 13.42
CA ASN A 617 -2.40 -23.94 14.39
C ASN A 617 -2.50 -23.36 15.80
N GLN A 618 -1.50 -22.60 16.25
CA GLN A 618 -1.51 -21.93 17.55
C GLN A 618 -2.61 -20.86 17.66
N PHE A 619 -2.90 -20.15 16.59
CA PHE A 619 -3.97 -19.15 16.53
C PHE A 619 -5.36 -19.76 16.23
N GLY A 620 -5.48 -21.06 16.10
CA GLY A 620 -6.75 -21.75 15.84
C GLY A 620 -7.20 -21.68 14.39
N GLU A 621 -6.29 -21.33 13.45
CA GLU A 621 -6.52 -21.40 12.03
C GLU A 621 -6.07 -22.79 11.49
N ASP A 622 -6.59 -23.19 10.31
CA ASP A 622 -6.09 -24.38 9.64
C ASP A 622 -4.61 -24.19 9.27
N PRO A 623 -3.71 -25.08 9.69
CA PRO A 623 -2.29 -24.96 9.39
C PRO A 623 -1.92 -25.14 7.91
N LEU A 624 -2.84 -25.66 7.10
CA LEU A 624 -2.67 -25.95 5.68
C LEU A 624 -3.53 -25.03 4.82
N PRO A 625 -3.13 -24.70 3.59
CA PRO A 625 -3.97 -23.91 2.71
C PRO A 625 -5.28 -24.63 2.39
N TYR A 626 -6.36 -23.86 2.32
CA TYR A 626 -7.68 -24.36 1.97
C TYR A 626 -8.45 -23.31 1.17
N TYR A 627 -9.34 -23.77 0.32
CA TYR A 627 -10.25 -22.91 -0.42
C TYR A 627 -11.63 -22.88 0.23
N GLU A 628 -12.16 -21.69 0.40
CA GLU A 628 -13.56 -21.44 0.72
C GLU A 628 -14.14 -20.52 -0.36
N GLU A 629 -15.37 -20.80 -0.76
CA GLU A 629 -16.09 -19.90 -1.66
C GLU A 629 -16.31 -18.55 -0.98
N PRO A 630 -16.04 -17.42 -1.68
CA PRO A 630 -16.26 -16.10 -1.09
C PRO A 630 -17.71 -15.91 -0.60
N GLU A 631 -17.88 -15.48 0.63
CA GLU A 631 -19.17 -15.09 1.16
C GLU A 631 -19.72 -13.88 0.37
N PHE A 632 -21.02 -13.85 0.11
CA PHE A 632 -21.66 -12.93 -0.83
C PHE A 632 -21.10 -13.02 -2.26
N GLY A 633 -20.55 -14.15 -2.61
CA GLY A 633 -20.09 -14.50 -3.93
C GLY A 633 -21.14 -15.26 -4.76
N PRO A 634 -20.75 -15.74 -5.93
CA PRO A 634 -21.66 -16.36 -6.89
C PRO A 634 -22.17 -17.76 -6.52
N SER A 635 -21.73 -18.33 -5.42
CA SER A 635 -22.22 -19.59 -4.90
C SER A 635 -23.61 -19.52 -4.24
N ASP A 636 -24.08 -18.31 -3.92
CA ASP A 636 -25.44 -18.10 -3.41
C ASP A 636 -26.42 -17.82 -4.56
N PRO A 637 -27.28 -18.81 -4.94
CA PRO A 637 -28.20 -18.65 -6.06
C PRO A 637 -29.21 -17.50 -5.88
N LYS A 638 -29.60 -17.21 -4.64
CA LYS A 638 -30.55 -16.12 -4.36
C LYS A 638 -29.92 -14.76 -4.57
N LEU A 639 -28.68 -14.62 -4.13
CA LEU A 639 -27.92 -13.38 -4.42
C LEU A 639 -27.69 -13.20 -5.91
N MET A 640 -27.38 -14.28 -6.64
CA MET A 640 -27.16 -14.22 -8.09
C MET A 640 -28.44 -13.93 -8.90
N GLU A 641 -29.64 -14.19 -8.37
CA GLU A 641 -30.89 -13.75 -9.00
C GLU A 641 -31.02 -12.22 -8.96
N GLU A 642 -30.62 -11.57 -7.87
CA GLU A 642 -30.74 -10.12 -7.66
C GLU A 642 -29.49 -9.38 -8.14
N TYR A 643 -28.30 -9.93 -7.90
CA TYR A 643 -26.98 -9.33 -8.20
C TYR A 643 -26.20 -10.26 -9.14
N PRO A 644 -26.48 -10.27 -10.46
CA PRO A 644 -26.04 -11.34 -11.37
C PRO A 644 -24.59 -11.24 -11.82
N PHE A 645 -23.81 -10.28 -11.32
CA PHE A 645 -22.41 -10.06 -11.72
C PHE A 645 -21.47 -10.14 -10.55
N ILE A 646 -20.19 -10.40 -10.83
CA ILE A 646 -19.10 -10.38 -9.87
C ILE A 646 -18.42 -9.01 -9.95
N LEU A 647 -18.38 -8.30 -8.83
CA LEU A 647 -17.71 -7.02 -8.69
C LEU A 647 -16.22 -7.22 -8.38
N THR A 648 -15.38 -6.63 -9.19
CA THR A 648 -13.99 -6.36 -8.87
C THR A 648 -13.77 -4.86 -8.76
N THR A 649 -12.91 -4.44 -7.85
CA THR A 649 -12.64 -3.03 -7.60
C THR A 649 -11.16 -2.71 -7.68
N GLY A 650 -10.81 -1.43 -7.81
CA GLY A 650 -9.51 -0.95 -7.43
C GLY A 650 -8.38 -1.05 -8.44
N ALA A 651 -8.62 -1.31 -9.73
CA ALA A 651 -7.61 -0.99 -10.73
C ALA A 651 -7.40 0.53 -10.72
N ARG A 652 -6.17 0.94 -10.45
CA ARG A 652 -5.83 2.35 -10.46
C ARG A 652 -5.76 2.88 -11.88
N SER A 653 -6.30 4.06 -12.09
CA SER A 653 -5.94 4.84 -13.27
C SER A 653 -4.46 5.25 -13.18
N TYR A 654 -3.75 5.25 -14.28
CA TYR A 654 -2.38 5.78 -14.34
C TYR A 654 -2.33 7.28 -14.02
N ALA A 655 -3.46 7.98 -14.12
CA ALA A 655 -3.58 9.40 -13.78
C ALA A 655 -3.57 9.68 -12.27
N PHE A 656 -4.05 8.75 -11.43
CA PHE A 656 -4.26 9.00 -10.01
C PHE A 656 -3.56 8.00 -9.12
N PHE A 657 -3.20 8.44 -7.92
CA PHE A 657 -2.78 7.58 -6.82
C PHE A 657 -3.89 7.51 -5.78
N HIS A 658 -4.65 6.42 -5.77
CA HIS A 658 -5.83 6.25 -4.92
C HIS A 658 -6.81 7.44 -5.01
N SER A 659 -7.08 8.15 -3.89
CA SER A 659 -7.92 9.34 -3.86
C SER A 659 -7.20 10.65 -4.18
N GLU A 660 -5.88 10.63 -4.38
CA GLU A 660 -5.08 11.81 -4.71
C GLU A 660 -5.22 12.25 -6.17
N HIS A 661 -4.85 13.48 -6.45
CA HIS A 661 -4.66 14.10 -7.77
C HIS A 661 -5.95 14.47 -8.53
N ARG A 662 -7.14 14.31 -7.94
CA ARG A 662 -8.39 14.66 -8.61
C ARG A 662 -8.57 16.16 -8.82
N GLN A 663 -7.88 16.97 -8.04
CA GLN A 663 -7.75 18.42 -8.15
C GLN A 663 -6.66 18.89 -9.13
N ILE A 664 -6.00 18.00 -9.86
CA ILE A 664 -5.02 18.35 -10.88
C ILE A 664 -5.72 18.31 -12.25
N ALA A 665 -6.00 19.49 -12.81
CA ALA A 665 -6.80 19.60 -14.04
C ALA A 665 -6.24 18.77 -15.21
N TYR A 666 -4.93 18.80 -15.43
CA TYR A 666 -4.27 17.99 -16.46
C TYR A 666 -4.52 16.48 -16.28
N LEU A 667 -4.46 15.98 -15.05
CA LEU A 667 -4.71 14.55 -14.79
C LEU A 667 -6.19 14.19 -14.87
N ARG A 668 -7.08 15.15 -14.54
CA ARG A 668 -8.53 14.98 -14.71
C ARG A 668 -8.95 14.89 -16.18
N GLU A 669 -8.27 15.55 -17.11
CA GLU A 669 -8.54 15.35 -18.55
C GLU A 669 -8.27 13.92 -19.00
N LEU A 670 -7.29 13.25 -18.40
CA LEU A 670 -6.97 11.86 -18.72
C LEU A 670 -8.02 10.87 -18.20
N ASN A 671 -8.74 11.22 -17.14
CA ASN A 671 -9.79 10.42 -16.52
C ASN A 671 -10.75 11.35 -15.78
N PRO A 672 -11.72 12.00 -16.50
CA PRO A 672 -12.59 13.00 -15.88
C PRO A 672 -13.62 12.43 -14.91
N ASP A 673 -14.14 11.25 -15.18
CA ASP A 673 -15.22 10.60 -14.41
C ASP A 673 -14.82 9.22 -13.90
N PRO A 674 -15.46 8.71 -12.83
CA PRO A 674 -15.26 7.34 -12.37
C PRO A 674 -15.76 6.34 -13.39
N ILE A 675 -14.98 5.27 -13.65
CA ILE A 675 -15.25 4.33 -14.74
C ILE A 675 -15.63 2.97 -14.19
N THR A 676 -16.68 2.38 -14.79
CA THR A 676 -17.07 0.97 -14.63
C THR A 676 -16.90 0.25 -15.97
N GLU A 677 -16.01 -0.74 -16.03
CA GLU A 677 -15.78 -1.56 -17.22
C GLU A 677 -16.85 -2.67 -17.30
N ILE A 678 -17.49 -2.77 -18.47
CA ILE A 678 -18.60 -3.70 -18.74
C ILE A 678 -18.35 -4.36 -20.10
N ASN A 679 -18.50 -5.69 -20.15
CA ASN A 679 -18.36 -6.43 -21.42
C ASN A 679 -19.40 -5.98 -22.45
N PRO A 680 -19.06 -5.89 -23.76
CA PRO A 680 -20.01 -5.47 -24.80
C PRO A 680 -21.28 -6.32 -24.89
N VAL A 681 -21.18 -7.64 -24.69
CA VAL A 681 -22.34 -8.54 -24.67
C VAL A 681 -23.26 -8.22 -23.52
N THR A 682 -22.69 -8.01 -22.33
CA THR A 682 -23.43 -7.63 -21.12
C THR A 682 -24.05 -6.25 -21.25
N ALA A 683 -23.31 -5.26 -21.73
CA ALA A 683 -23.81 -3.90 -21.95
C ALA A 683 -25.03 -3.92 -22.90
N LYS A 684 -24.93 -4.68 -24.00
CA LYS A 684 -26.05 -4.84 -24.94
C LYS A 684 -27.28 -5.50 -24.31
N LYS A 685 -27.08 -6.54 -23.48
CA LYS A 685 -28.20 -7.22 -22.75
C LYS A 685 -28.91 -6.28 -21.80
N LEU A 686 -28.16 -5.37 -21.15
CA LEU A 686 -28.67 -4.40 -20.18
C LEU A 686 -29.16 -3.09 -20.82
N GLY A 687 -28.99 -2.89 -22.14
CA GLY A 687 -29.30 -1.64 -22.82
C GLY A 687 -28.37 -0.48 -22.43
N ILE A 688 -27.13 -0.77 -22.01
CA ILE A 688 -26.13 0.21 -21.63
C ILE A 688 -25.28 0.57 -22.84
N THR A 689 -25.04 1.86 -23.04
CA THR A 689 -24.13 2.38 -24.06
C THR A 689 -22.80 2.86 -23.44
N ASP A 690 -21.73 2.86 -24.24
CA ASP A 690 -20.44 3.40 -23.80
C ASP A 690 -20.58 4.88 -23.40
N GLY A 691 -19.99 5.28 -22.27
CA GLY A 691 -20.08 6.61 -21.72
C GLY A 691 -21.37 6.92 -20.96
N GLN A 692 -22.35 6.03 -20.91
CA GLN A 692 -23.57 6.21 -20.12
C GLN A 692 -23.31 6.05 -18.63
N TRP A 693 -23.98 6.88 -17.78
CA TRP A 693 -23.97 6.67 -16.34
C TRP A 693 -24.77 5.44 -15.96
N VAL A 694 -24.22 4.69 -15.04
CA VAL A 694 -24.83 3.46 -14.52
C VAL A 694 -24.84 3.48 -13.00
N ARG A 695 -25.85 2.86 -12.41
CA ARG A 695 -25.90 2.56 -11.00
C ARG A 695 -25.35 1.17 -10.77
N LEU A 696 -24.40 1.08 -9.84
CA LEU A 696 -23.92 -0.18 -9.30
C LEU A 696 -24.54 -0.35 -7.91
N SER A 697 -25.02 -1.55 -7.61
CA SER A 697 -25.56 -1.89 -6.29
C SER A 697 -25.10 -3.27 -5.85
N SER A 698 -25.02 -3.44 -4.53
CA SER A 698 -24.75 -4.69 -3.83
C SER A 698 -25.71 -4.80 -2.64
N PRO A 699 -25.73 -5.90 -1.88
CA PRO A 699 -26.51 -5.99 -0.64
C PRO A 699 -26.19 -4.91 0.41
N PHE A 700 -25.09 -4.17 0.26
CA PHE A 700 -24.55 -3.22 1.25
C PHE A 700 -24.77 -1.75 0.87
N GLY A 701 -24.98 -1.46 -0.40
CA GLY A 701 -25.17 -0.08 -0.84
C GLY A 701 -25.09 0.10 -2.35
N GLU A 702 -25.01 1.36 -2.77
CA GLU A 702 -24.97 1.72 -4.18
C GLU A 702 -24.01 2.89 -4.46
N CYS A 703 -23.60 3.01 -5.72
CA CYS A 703 -22.93 4.19 -6.25
C CYS A 703 -23.22 4.36 -7.73
N VAL A 704 -22.87 5.51 -8.30
CA VAL A 704 -22.98 5.77 -9.74
C VAL A 704 -21.62 6.02 -10.35
N GLN A 705 -21.36 5.38 -11.50
CA GLN A 705 -20.14 5.55 -12.29
C GLN A 705 -20.48 5.55 -13.77
N LYS A 706 -19.51 5.90 -14.62
CA LYS A 706 -19.67 5.98 -16.06
C LYS A 706 -19.25 4.67 -16.71
N ALA A 707 -20.12 4.09 -17.53
CA ALA A 707 -19.84 2.82 -18.22
C ALA A 707 -18.74 3.00 -19.27
N LYS A 708 -17.77 2.10 -19.26
CA LYS A 708 -16.80 1.88 -20.32
C LYS A 708 -17.02 0.49 -20.88
N VAL A 709 -17.58 0.44 -22.09
CA VAL A 709 -17.85 -0.83 -22.76
C VAL A 709 -16.55 -1.36 -23.36
N SER A 710 -16.08 -2.51 -22.85
CA SER A 710 -14.77 -3.07 -23.23
C SER A 710 -14.71 -4.59 -23.05
N GLU A 711 -13.98 -5.27 -23.94
CA GLU A 711 -13.68 -6.71 -23.84
C GLU A 711 -12.61 -7.05 -22.79
N ILE A 712 -12.14 -6.06 -22.01
CA ILE A 712 -11.12 -6.25 -20.99
C ILE A 712 -11.63 -7.12 -19.83
N VAL A 713 -12.93 -7.16 -19.60
CA VAL A 713 -13.62 -8.03 -18.64
C VAL A 713 -14.51 -9.04 -19.35
N ASP A 714 -14.76 -10.18 -18.73
CA ASP A 714 -15.71 -11.17 -19.24
C ASP A 714 -17.18 -10.73 -19.05
N GLU A 715 -18.12 -11.55 -19.54
CA GLU A 715 -19.56 -11.23 -19.50
C GLU A 715 -20.15 -11.21 -18.09
N LYS A 716 -19.49 -11.81 -17.09
CA LYS A 716 -19.97 -11.94 -15.72
C LYS A 716 -19.29 -11.00 -14.75
N THR A 717 -18.19 -10.36 -15.17
CA THR A 717 -17.37 -9.49 -14.32
C THR A 717 -17.66 -8.03 -14.61
N ILE A 718 -17.90 -7.28 -13.56
CA ILE A 718 -17.96 -5.81 -13.55
C ILE A 718 -16.73 -5.29 -12.82
N HIS A 719 -16.00 -4.35 -13.42
CA HIS A 719 -14.84 -3.75 -12.80
C HIS A 719 -15.04 -2.26 -12.59
N ALA A 720 -14.97 -1.78 -11.34
CA ALA A 720 -15.25 -0.40 -10.96
C ALA A 720 -14.03 0.31 -10.36
N GLN A 721 -13.82 1.57 -10.71
CA GLN A 721 -12.79 2.42 -10.12
C GLN A 721 -13.07 2.72 -8.65
N HIS A 722 -11.98 2.83 -7.86
CA HIS A 722 -12.06 3.13 -6.43
C HIS A 722 -11.67 4.57 -6.09
N ALA A 723 -11.98 4.97 -4.87
CA ALA A 723 -11.50 6.19 -4.21
C ALA A 723 -11.89 7.47 -4.95
N TRP A 724 -13.10 7.52 -5.52
CA TRP A 724 -13.56 8.66 -6.30
C TRP A 724 -14.29 9.70 -5.44
N TRP A 725 -14.01 10.96 -5.71
CA TRP A 725 -14.66 12.16 -5.19
C TRP A 725 -14.42 13.32 -6.19
N PHE A 726 -15.17 14.43 -6.06
CA PHE A 726 -15.17 15.52 -7.01
C PHE A 726 -14.75 16.84 -6.32
N PRO A 727 -13.45 17.19 -6.28
CA PRO A 727 -12.97 18.38 -5.57
C PRO A 727 -13.54 19.70 -6.12
N GLU A 728 -14.09 19.70 -7.34
CA GLU A 728 -14.77 20.85 -7.95
C GLU A 728 -16.17 21.08 -7.38
N GLU A 729 -16.80 20.08 -6.78
CA GLU A 729 -18.12 20.17 -6.21
C GLU A 729 -18.12 20.81 -4.82
N ASP A 730 -19.32 21.01 -4.28
CA ASP A 730 -19.54 21.56 -2.94
C ASP A 730 -18.96 20.63 -1.87
N GLY A 731 -18.08 21.18 -1.02
CA GLY A 731 -17.49 20.48 0.12
C GLY A 731 -18.39 20.41 1.33
N ASN A 732 -19.45 21.21 1.39
CA ASN A 732 -20.39 21.23 2.50
C ASN A 732 -21.19 19.92 2.60
N GLU A 733 -21.54 19.52 3.82
CA GLU A 733 -22.52 18.46 4.01
C GLU A 733 -23.90 18.83 3.47
N PRO A 734 -24.67 17.87 2.93
CA PRO A 734 -24.37 16.44 2.85
C PRO A 734 -23.57 16.00 1.61
N ASN A 735 -23.17 16.90 0.72
CA ASN A 735 -22.52 16.56 -0.54
C ASN A 735 -21.10 16.01 -0.35
N LEU A 736 -20.28 16.65 0.48
CA LEU A 736 -18.89 16.27 0.75
C LEU A 736 -18.12 15.92 -0.53
N TYR A 737 -18.11 16.83 -1.48
CA TYR A 737 -17.46 16.65 -2.77
C TYR A 737 -17.97 15.43 -3.57
N GLY A 738 -19.25 15.08 -3.46
CA GLY A 738 -19.84 13.93 -4.14
C GLY A 738 -19.32 12.56 -3.68
N ASN A 739 -18.63 12.48 -2.55
CA ASN A 739 -17.96 11.28 -2.06
C ASN A 739 -18.93 10.09 -1.90
N PHE A 740 -20.11 10.30 -1.34
CA PHE A 740 -21.07 9.22 -1.14
C PHE A 740 -21.86 8.84 -2.40
N ARG A 741 -21.79 9.64 -3.47
CA ARG A 741 -22.46 9.35 -4.74
C ARG A 741 -21.69 8.33 -5.60
N SER A 742 -20.36 8.50 -5.73
CA SER A 742 -19.56 7.75 -6.73
C SER A 742 -18.46 6.88 -6.14
N ASN A 743 -18.43 6.76 -4.81
CA ASN A 743 -17.43 5.93 -4.12
C ASN A 743 -17.85 4.45 -4.13
N ILE A 744 -17.07 3.61 -4.78
CA ILE A 744 -17.34 2.16 -4.86
C ILE A 744 -17.32 1.47 -3.48
N ASN A 745 -16.65 2.05 -2.49
CA ASN A 745 -16.61 1.51 -1.14
C ASN A 745 -17.98 1.50 -0.45
N ASN A 746 -18.97 2.25 -0.97
CA ASN A 746 -20.35 2.16 -0.51
C ASN A 746 -20.96 0.76 -0.69
N LEU A 747 -20.44 -0.03 -1.64
CA LEU A 747 -20.91 -1.38 -1.95
C LEU A 747 -20.25 -2.46 -1.11
N LEU A 748 -19.24 -2.13 -0.33
CA LEU A 748 -18.36 -3.09 0.33
C LEU A 748 -18.64 -3.19 1.83
N PRO A 749 -18.78 -4.42 2.41
CA PRO A 749 -19.03 -4.60 3.84
C PRO A 749 -17.78 -4.42 4.70
N ASN A 750 -17.91 -3.77 5.84
CA ASN A 750 -16.82 -3.52 6.79
C ASN A 750 -16.68 -4.60 7.89
N PHE A 751 -17.26 -5.76 7.77
CA PHE A 751 -17.30 -6.76 8.86
C PHE A 751 -17.04 -8.20 8.41
N LYS A 752 -16.53 -8.40 7.21
CA LYS A 752 -16.28 -9.73 6.62
C LYS A 752 -14.79 -9.95 6.41
N PHE A 753 -14.16 -10.43 7.45
CA PHE A 753 -12.74 -10.79 7.48
C PHE A 753 -12.56 -12.29 7.62
N GLY A 754 -11.37 -12.79 7.24
CA GLY A 754 -10.95 -14.14 7.58
C GLY A 754 -10.81 -14.33 9.10
N LYS A 755 -10.72 -15.57 9.57
CA LYS A 755 -10.71 -15.92 11.00
C LYS A 755 -9.66 -15.19 11.82
N LEU A 756 -8.51 -14.87 11.24
CA LEU A 756 -7.42 -14.14 11.91
C LEU A 756 -7.51 -12.62 11.78
N GLY A 757 -8.60 -12.09 11.21
CA GLY A 757 -8.82 -10.66 11.01
C GLY A 757 -8.21 -10.09 9.71
N PHE A 758 -7.71 -10.93 8.82
CA PHE A 758 -7.13 -10.52 7.54
C PHE A 758 -8.08 -10.77 6.38
N GLY A 759 -7.90 -9.98 5.32
CA GLY A 759 -8.68 -10.10 4.09
C GLY A 759 -10.04 -9.41 4.17
N ALA A 760 -10.62 -9.12 3.03
CA ALA A 760 -11.96 -8.56 2.93
C ALA A 760 -12.50 -8.74 1.50
N PRO A 761 -13.82 -8.89 1.26
CA PRO A 761 -14.38 -9.27 -0.03
C PRO A 761 -14.44 -8.11 -1.05
N ASN A 762 -13.38 -7.32 -1.18
CA ASN A 762 -13.37 -6.11 -2.02
C ASN A 762 -13.35 -6.40 -3.52
N LYS A 763 -12.96 -7.62 -3.91
CA LYS A 763 -12.76 -8.00 -5.32
C LYS A 763 -13.49 -9.26 -5.75
N CYS A 764 -14.45 -9.73 -4.97
CA CYS A 764 -15.16 -10.98 -5.22
C CYS A 764 -16.62 -10.94 -4.78
N LEU A 765 -17.18 -9.73 -4.63
CA LEU A 765 -18.56 -9.52 -4.20
C LEU A 765 -19.52 -9.62 -5.38
N VAL A 766 -20.79 -9.97 -5.14
CA VAL A 766 -21.82 -9.85 -6.19
C VAL A 766 -22.30 -8.40 -6.36
N CYS A 767 -22.71 -8.05 -7.57
CA CYS A 767 -23.29 -6.75 -7.86
C CYS A 767 -24.34 -6.79 -8.96
N LYS A 768 -25.11 -5.70 -9.04
CA LYS A 768 -26.06 -5.39 -10.13
C LYS A 768 -25.62 -4.09 -10.79
N VAL A 769 -25.87 -3.98 -12.08
CA VAL A 769 -25.61 -2.77 -12.87
C VAL A 769 -26.85 -2.41 -13.66
N GLU A 770 -27.28 -1.16 -13.59
CA GLU A 770 -28.46 -0.63 -14.29
C GLU A 770 -28.14 0.71 -14.95
N PRO A 771 -28.64 0.96 -16.17
CA PRO A 771 -28.51 2.28 -16.79
C PRO A 771 -29.36 3.29 -16.03
N ILE A 772 -28.87 4.52 -15.92
CA ILE A 772 -29.60 5.63 -15.35
C ILE A 772 -29.75 6.76 -16.37
N ALA A 773 -30.77 7.62 -16.16
CA ALA A 773 -31.04 8.75 -17.04
C ALA A 773 -30.27 10.02 -16.63
N GLU A 774 -29.88 10.09 -15.36
CA GLU A 774 -29.14 11.20 -14.79
C GLU A 774 -27.74 11.28 -15.40
N ASN A 775 -27.27 12.50 -15.61
CA ASN A 775 -25.91 12.79 -16.07
C ASN A 775 -25.13 13.51 -14.97
N TYR A 776 -23.96 12.98 -14.64
CA TYR A 776 -23.03 13.55 -13.67
C TYR A 776 -21.66 13.84 -14.31
N ASP A 777 -21.63 14.09 -15.62
CA ASP A 777 -20.38 14.39 -16.33
C ASP A 777 -19.67 15.59 -15.70
N THR A 778 -18.40 15.40 -15.42
CA THR A 778 -17.55 16.47 -14.88
C THR A 778 -17.48 17.63 -15.88
N ASP A 779 -17.80 18.85 -15.42
CA ASP A 779 -17.52 20.07 -16.18
C ASP A 779 -16.02 20.37 -16.13
N MET A 780 -15.30 19.95 -17.15
CA MET A 780 -13.87 20.19 -17.24
C MET A 780 -13.50 21.68 -17.32
N ASN A 781 -14.40 22.57 -17.76
CA ASN A 781 -14.13 24.01 -17.72
C ASN A 781 -14.08 24.50 -16.28
N LEU A 782 -14.98 24.01 -15.42
CA LEU A 782 -14.97 24.32 -14.00
C LEU A 782 -13.71 23.77 -13.31
N VAL A 783 -13.29 22.55 -13.67
CA VAL A 783 -12.04 21.96 -13.14
C VAL A 783 -10.83 22.81 -13.53
N TRP A 784 -10.72 23.24 -14.79
CA TRP A 784 -9.66 24.12 -15.24
C TRP A 784 -9.73 25.52 -14.61
N GLU A 785 -10.94 26.06 -14.43
CA GLU A 785 -11.12 27.35 -13.75
C GLU A 785 -10.64 27.31 -12.29
N LYS A 786 -11.01 26.25 -11.55
CA LYS A 786 -10.65 26.09 -10.14
C LYS A 786 -9.19 25.70 -9.93
N PHE A 787 -8.64 24.81 -10.75
CA PHE A 787 -7.38 24.12 -10.46
C PHE A 787 -6.30 24.28 -11.55
N GLY A 788 -6.63 24.79 -12.73
CA GLY A 788 -5.69 24.92 -13.84
C GLY A 788 -4.81 26.16 -13.81
N LYS A 789 -5.10 27.12 -12.96
CA LYS A 789 -4.29 28.36 -12.84
C LYS A 789 -3.14 28.11 -11.89
N LEU A 790 -1.92 28.10 -12.42
CA LEU A 790 -0.71 28.08 -11.58
C LEU A 790 -0.52 29.44 -10.88
N VAL A 791 -0.38 29.44 -9.58
CA VAL A 791 -0.15 30.63 -8.75
C VAL A 791 1.29 31.14 -8.91
#